data_be5ec60e9e56bba84b51cffd9997cc50
#
_entry.id   be5ec60e9e56bba84b51cffd9997cc50
#
_cell.length_a   1.000
_cell.length_b   1.000
_cell.length_c   1.000
_cell.angle_alpha   90.00
_cell.angle_beta   90.00
_cell.angle_gamma   90.00
#
_symmetry.space_group_name_H-M   'P 1'
#
loop_
_entity.id
_entity.type
_entity.pdbx_description
1 polymer ?
#
loop_
_entity_poly.entity_id
_entity_poly.type
_entity_poly.pdbx_seq_one_letter_code
_entity_poly.pdbx_strand_id
1 'polypeptide(L)'
;MAKDYKREDILYPDQKIIQSELVHEMQTSYIEYAMSVIVGRALPDGRDGLKPVHRRILYAMYEDNLTSDKPFKKSATCVGDVLGRYHPHGDASVYDAMVRLAQDFSMRYMLVDGHGNFGSVDGDPPAAYRYTEARLSKIANEMLRDIDKDTVDWDPNFDETRREPRVLPCRFPNLLVNGSSGIAVGMATNIPPHNLTEVINACVCVLENPDATLSDLMQHVTGPDFPTRGIIVGRSGIRAAYATGRGRVVVRARTETETWGHDRIRIIVTELPYQVNKRQLIQNISEQVRDKKLDGISGLRDESDRNGMRIVIELKKDANTQVVLNRLFAQTQMQTTFAVNMLALVDNQSQPKILSLRHILDEYLTFQEEIIVRRTKFDLKKALERAHLLEGLLIAEENIDEVIRIIRESYDNAKENLMQRFSLSEVQAQAILDMRLKALQGLEREKLQNEYDELEQRIAYFRELLADPEKVKGVLRDELIAIRDKYGDARKTEIQDIEDDIDIEDLIEEEQCVFTLSHGGNIKRVPVDEYTAQKRGGKGVRAATLRDEDYVETVFTASTHDYILFFTDRGRCYRKKGYLIPEAGRTARGVNIVNFIQVEKDEKVSAMLHVREMDDDSFLVFATRSGTVKRMALSALRNIRTSGIRALTLDEGDELINVMRTDGEQNILMATHNGQAICFAETDVRPMGREAVGVRGIRLKDGDWVVGAEIAQPDASVLSITERGYGKRTPASEYIRGGEEPQHRGGSGMKNYNITDKTGPVAAVKVVQDSDDVLVVSDDGVIIRMEAAGISELGRATQGVRIMRLSEGARVISVALTDRAESEDAPAGESEA
;
A
#
# COMPACT_ATOMS: atom_id res chain seq x y z
N MET A 1 -0.15 39.19 29.68
CA MET A 1 0.38 40.47 30.18
C MET A 1 1.20 41.08 29.07
N ALA A 2 0.66 42.10 28.38
CA ALA A 2 1.41 42.84 27.35
C ALA A 2 2.52 43.62 28.08
N LYS A 3 3.77 43.43 27.69
CA LYS A 3 4.87 44.31 28.15
C LYS A 3 4.71 45.64 27.43
N ASP A 4 4.34 46.68 28.16
CA ASP A 4 4.45 48.06 27.64
C ASP A 4 5.91 48.37 27.43
N TYR A 5 6.33 48.48 26.18
CA TYR A 5 7.65 48.95 25.80
C TYR A 5 7.72 50.47 26.07
N LYS A 6 8.73 50.87 26.89
CA LYS A 6 8.96 52.32 27.11
C LYS A 6 9.58 52.88 25.84
N ARG A 7 9.24 54.15 25.57
CA ARG A 7 9.73 54.90 24.39
C ARG A 7 11.28 54.94 24.29
N GLU A 8 11.96 54.68 25.41
CA GLU A 8 13.43 54.64 25.58
C GLU A 8 14.05 53.31 25.09
N ASP A 9 13.21 52.25 24.90
CA ASP A 9 13.66 50.95 24.45
C ASP A 9 13.56 50.79 22.92
N ILE A 10 13.13 51.85 22.20
CA ILE A 10 12.91 51.82 20.75
C ILE A 10 14.12 52.42 20.04
N LEU A 11 14.87 51.57 19.32
CA LEU A 11 16.06 51.98 18.54
C LEU A 11 15.76 53.00 17.46
N TYR A 12 14.47 53.07 16.98
CA TYR A 12 14.01 53.96 15.94
C TYR A 12 12.70 54.61 16.41
N PRO A 13 12.72 55.85 16.97
CA PRO A 13 11.56 56.49 17.59
C PRO A 13 10.39 56.81 16.60
N ASP A 14 10.70 56.87 15.29
CA ASP A 14 9.71 57.18 14.25
C ASP A 14 9.05 55.95 13.60
N GLN A 15 9.45 54.74 14.04
CA GLN A 15 8.86 53.51 13.51
C GLN A 15 7.45 53.24 14.08
N LYS A 16 6.54 52.75 13.22
CA LYS A 16 5.20 52.34 13.61
C LYS A 16 5.27 50.88 14.13
N ILE A 17 5.12 50.69 15.43
CA ILE A 17 5.01 49.34 16.03
C ILE A 17 3.57 48.88 15.95
N ILE A 18 3.32 47.78 15.20
CA ILE A 18 2.01 47.17 15.10
C ILE A 18 2.06 45.90 15.99
N GLN A 19 1.10 45.77 16.90
CA GLN A 19 0.93 44.52 17.67
C GLN A 19 0.28 43.48 16.77
N SER A 20 0.95 42.35 16.57
CA SER A 20 0.40 41.17 15.91
C SER A 20 0.47 39.97 16.87
N GLU A 21 -0.62 39.22 16.96
CA GLU A 21 -0.62 37.99 17.74
C GLU A 21 0.16 36.90 17.01
N LEU A 22 1.16 36.31 17.64
CA LEU A 22 2.01 35.28 17.04
C LEU A 22 1.20 34.10 16.49
N VAL A 23 0.14 33.70 17.18
CA VAL A 23 -0.72 32.61 16.74
C VAL A 23 -1.42 32.95 15.43
N HIS A 24 -1.97 34.17 15.32
CA HIS A 24 -2.64 34.63 14.09
C HIS A 24 -1.68 34.75 12.92
N GLU A 25 -0.50 35.33 13.15
CA GLU A 25 0.55 35.49 12.15
C GLU A 25 1.04 34.11 11.64
N MET A 26 1.28 33.17 12.57
CA MET A 26 1.68 31.81 12.22
C MET A 26 0.59 31.09 11.41
N GLN A 27 -0.68 31.22 11.80
CA GLN A 27 -1.79 30.60 11.06
C GLN A 27 -1.90 31.17 9.65
N THR A 28 -1.87 32.47 9.49
CA THR A 28 -1.98 33.14 8.18
C THR A 28 -0.81 32.77 7.28
N SER A 29 0.43 32.92 7.75
CA SER A 29 1.64 32.61 6.98
C SER A 29 1.72 31.12 6.62
N TYR A 30 1.26 30.21 7.53
CA TYR A 30 1.25 28.77 7.25
C TYR A 30 0.22 28.41 6.19
N ILE A 31 -0.97 29.03 6.22
CA ILE A 31 -2.01 28.82 5.18
C ILE A 31 -1.51 29.33 3.82
N GLU A 32 -0.91 30.52 3.75
CA GLU A 32 -0.34 31.05 2.52
C GLU A 32 0.76 30.15 1.95
N TYR A 33 1.68 29.67 2.81
CA TYR A 33 2.70 28.72 2.42
C TYR A 33 2.09 27.39 1.93
N ALA A 34 1.12 26.84 2.67
CA ALA A 34 0.45 25.59 2.29
C ALA A 34 -0.24 25.72 0.92
N MET A 35 -0.97 26.82 0.69
CA MET A 35 -1.62 27.09 -0.60
C MET A 35 -0.60 27.23 -1.73
N SER A 36 0.49 27.95 -1.51
CA SER A 36 1.58 28.07 -2.48
C SER A 36 2.19 26.72 -2.86
N VAL A 37 2.39 25.83 -1.88
CA VAL A 37 2.93 24.47 -2.13
C VAL A 37 1.91 23.58 -2.83
N ILE A 38 0.64 23.64 -2.45
CA ILE A 38 -0.43 22.82 -3.02
C ILE A 38 -0.65 23.18 -4.49
N VAL A 39 -0.92 24.45 -4.77
CA VAL A 39 -1.29 24.92 -6.11
C VAL A 39 -0.06 25.18 -6.98
N GLY A 40 0.97 25.82 -6.42
CA GLY A 40 2.13 26.34 -7.18
C GLY A 40 3.33 25.38 -7.29
N ARG A 41 3.30 24.18 -6.69
CA ARG A 41 4.50 23.32 -6.65
C ARG A 41 4.26 21.82 -6.79
N ALA A 42 3.45 21.21 -5.88
CA ALA A 42 3.49 19.77 -5.66
C ALA A 42 2.44 18.98 -6.43
N LEU A 43 1.26 19.54 -6.68
CA LEU A 43 0.17 18.84 -7.32
C LEU A 43 0.10 19.12 -8.82
N PRO A 44 -0.26 18.09 -9.64
CA PRO A 44 -0.50 18.27 -11.06
C PRO A 44 -1.89 18.87 -11.32
N ASP A 45 -2.03 19.57 -12.43
CA ASP A 45 -3.33 19.97 -12.98
C ASP A 45 -4.03 18.75 -13.60
N GLY A 46 -5.32 18.56 -13.36
CA GLY A 46 -6.11 17.45 -13.89
C GLY A 46 -6.16 17.40 -15.42
N ARG A 47 -6.05 18.57 -16.09
CA ARG A 47 -6.21 18.75 -17.53
C ARG A 47 -4.95 18.36 -18.31
N ASP A 48 -3.76 18.84 -17.92
CA ASP A 48 -2.49 18.57 -18.63
C ASP A 48 -1.54 17.62 -17.89
N GLY A 49 -1.86 17.25 -16.63
CA GLY A 49 -1.05 16.33 -15.82
C GLY A 49 0.29 16.89 -15.37
N LEU A 50 0.54 18.18 -15.52
CA LEU A 50 1.82 18.80 -15.24
C LEU A 50 1.81 19.59 -13.93
N LYS A 51 2.95 19.57 -13.24
CA LYS A 51 3.26 20.56 -12.22
C LYS A 51 3.78 21.85 -12.86
N PRO A 52 3.70 22.99 -12.17
CA PRO A 52 4.13 24.27 -12.73
C PRO A 52 5.57 24.24 -13.30
N VAL A 53 6.52 23.61 -12.61
CA VAL A 53 7.92 23.52 -13.09
C VAL A 53 8.03 22.76 -14.41
N HIS A 54 7.32 21.65 -14.57
CA HIS A 54 7.34 20.85 -15.81
C HIS A 54 6.71 21.62 -16.97
N ARG A 55 5.59 22.30 -16.71
CA ARG A 55 4.90 23.14 -17.71
C ARG A 55 5.79 24.27 -18.20
N ARG A 56 6.48 24.95 -17.28
CA ARG A 56 7.42 26.04 -17.59
C ARG A 56 8.62 25.55 -18.39
N ILE A 57 9.16 24.36 -18.09
CA ILE A 57 10.24 23.75 -18.87
C ILE A 57 9.80 23.51 -20.31
N LEU A 58 8.67 22.83 -20.52
CA LEU A 58 8.20 22.49 -21.85
C LEU A 58 7.85 23.75 -22.65
N TYR A 59 7.23 24.75 -22.01
CA TYR A 59 6.87 26.01 -22.66
C TYR A 59 8.11 26.84 -23.02
N ALA A 60 9.11 26.97 -22.15
CA ALA A 60 10.36 27.67 -22.47
C ALA A 60 11.11 27.01 -23.63
N MET A 61 11.17 25.66 -23.66
CA MET A 61 11.77 24.93 -24.75
C MET A 61 11.03 25.16 -26.09
N TYR A 62 9.68 25.25 -26.03
CA TYR A 62 8.88 25.57 -27.20
C TYR A 62 9.12 27.00 -27.70
N GLU A 63 9.12 28.01 -26.82
CA GLU A 63 9.41 29.42 -27.13
C GLU A 63 10.79 29.59 -27.76
N ASP A 64 11.80 28.81 -27.32
CA ASP A 64 13.13 28.77 -27.90
C ASP A 64 13.22 27.93 -29.19
N ASN A 65 12.10 27.43 -29.69
CA ASN A 65 12.00 26.60 -30.89
C ASN A 65 12.87 25.32 -30.82
N LEU A 66 12.95 24.71 -29.62
CA LEU A 66 13.68 23.47 -29.39
C LEU A 66 12.79 22.24 -29.63
N THR A 67 12.12 22.21 -30.77
CA THR A 67 11.23 21.10 -31.16
C THR A 67 12.04 19.86 -31.57
N SER A 68 11.37 18.72 -31.66
CA SER A 68 12.01 17.41 -31.94
C SER A 68 12.73 17.31 -33.29
N ASP A 69 12.43 18.20 -34.24
CA ASP A 69 13.04 18.30 -35.56
C ASP A 69 14.29 19.21 -35.56
N LYS A 70 14.57 19.94 -34.50
CA LYS A 70 15.70 20.87 -34.39
C LYS A 70 16.90 20.20 -33.70
N PRO A 71 18.10 20.77 -33.85
CA PRO A 71 19.30 20.32 -33.15
C PRO A 71 19.15 20.45 -31.64
N PHE A 72 19.86 19.57 -30.92
CA PHE A 72 19.97 19.67 -29.46
C PHE A 72 20.65 20.97 -29.03
N LYS A 73 20.21 21.53 -27.90
CA LYS A 73 20.92 22.63 -27.21
C LYS A 73 21.41 22.16 -25.84
N LYS A 74 22.43 22.83 -25.30
CA LYS A 74 22.91 22.56 -23.94
C LYS A 74 21.78 22.68 -22.92
N SER A 75 21.67 21.73 -22.00
CA SER A 75 20.70 21.78 -20.91
C SER A 75 20.83 23.06 -20.08
N ALA A 76 22.05 23.59 -19.95
CA ALA A 76 22.33 24.86 -19.31
C ALA A 76 21.54 26.03 -19.90
N THR A 77 21.35 26.08 -21.22
CA THR A 77 20.54 27.11 -21.87
C THR A 77 19.09 26.98 -21.47
N CYS A 78 18.52 25.78 -21.60
CA CYS A 78 17.13 25.52 -21.22
C CYS A 78 16.84 25.88 -19.77
N VAL A 79 17.71 25.45 -18.84
CA VAL A 79 17.58 25.76 -17.41
C VAL A 79 17.68 27.26 -17.16
N GLY A 80 18.64 27.96 -17.82
CA GLY A 80 18.80 29.41 -17.71
C GLY A 80 17.58 30.18 -18.18
N ASP A 81 16.98 29.80 -19.31
CA ASP A 81 15.78 30.41 -19.86
C ASP A 81 14.55 30.22 -18.97
N VAL A 82 14.38 29.02 -18.39
CA VAL A 82 13.30 28.73 -17.42
C VAL A 82 13.46 29.59 -16.17
N LEU A 83 14.67 29.69 -15.61
CA LEU A 83 14.94 30.48 -14.40
C LEU A 83 14.74 31.97 -14.63
N GLY A 84 15.28 32.48 -15.74
CA GLY A 84 15.24 33.91 -16.04
C GLY A 84 13.86 34.41 -16.46
N ARG A 85 12.99 33.53 -16.99
CA ARG A 85 11.69 33.95 -17.55
C ARG A 85 10.50 33.53 -16.70
N TYR A 86 10.51 32.38 -16.06
CA TYR A 86 9.28 31.77 -15.51
C TYR A 86 9.40 31.20 -14.11
N HIS A 87 10.55 30.68 -13.67
CA HIS A 87 10.66 29.90 -12.44
C HIS A 87 11.80 30.39 -11.54
N PRO A 88 11.58 31.38 -10.65
CA PRO A 88 12.62 32.02 -9.83
C PRO A 88 13.02 31.15 -8.63
N HIS A 89 13.54 29.95 -8.88
CA HIS A 89 14.00 28.97 -7.88
C HIS A 89 15.40 28.46 -8.23
N GLY A 90 15.95 27.52 -7.45
CA GLY A 90 17.30 27.00 -7.68
C GLY A 90 17.43 26.25 -9.02
N ASP A 91 18.56 26.45 -9.71
CA ASP A 91 18.89 25.79 -10.99
C ASP A 91 18.90 24.26 -10.91
N ALA A 92 19.38 23.71 -9.79
CA ALA A 92 19.38 22.26 -9.56
C ALA A 92 17.95 21.69 -9.60
N SER A 93 16.96 22.38 -9.02
CA SER A 93 15.57 21.90 -9.00
C SER A 93 14.93 21.85 -10.39
N VAL A 94 15.23 22.85 -11.23
CA VAL A 94 14.76 22.91 -12.63
C VAL A 94 15.47 21.82 -13.46
N TYR A 95 16.78 21.65 -13.29
CA TYR A 95 17.52 20.63 -13.99
C TYR A 95 17.06 19.23 -13.63
N ASP A 96 16.88 18.93 -12.33
CA ASP A 96 16.40 17.62 -11.87
C ASP A 96 14.98 17.30 -12.40
N ALA A 97 14.11 18.31 -12.47
CA ALA A 97 12.80 18.17 -13.08
C ALA A 97 12.90 17.85 -14.60
N MET A 98 13.76 18.56 -15.33
CA MET A 98 14.02 18.31 -16.75
C MET A 98 14.63 16.93 -17.00
N VAL A 99 15.58 16.53 -16.15
CA VAL A 99 16.21 15.19 -16.20
C VAL A 99 15.17 14.10 -16.07
N ARG A 100 14.25 14.23 -15.09
CA ARG A 100 13.17 13.25 -14.89
C ARG A 100 12.27 13.12 -16.11
N LEU A 101 11.98 14.22 -16.83
CA LEU A 101 11.20 14.18 -18.07
C LEU A 101 11.93 13.47 -19.25
N ALA A 102 13.25 13.28 -19.16
CA ALA A 102 14.08 12.60 -20.16
C ALA A 102 14.46 11.16 -19.77
N GLN A 103 14.10 10.67 -18.59
CA GLN A 103 14.45 9.32 -18.13
C GLN A 103 13.41 8.29 -18.58
N ASP A 104 13.83 7.28 -19.32
CA ASP A 104 12.98 6.19 -19.84
C ASP A 104 12.50 5.20 -18.76
N PHE A 105 13.16 5.20 -17.58
CA PHE A 105 12.76 4.43 -16.41
C PHE A 105 11.87 5.23 -15.42
N SER A 106 11.73 6.55 -15.63
CA SER A 106 10.87 7.43 -14.83
C SER A 106 9.56 7.77 -15.53
N MET A 107 9.61 8.00 -16.86
CA MET A 107 8.47 8.40 -17.67
C MET A 107 8.05 7.26 -18.60
N ARG A 108 6.75 6.99 -18.67
CA ARG A 108 6.23 5.99 -19.61
C ARG A 108 6.37 6.46 -21.05
N TYR A 109 6.15 7.78 -21.27
CA TYR A 109 6.42 8.49 -22.52
C TYR A 109 7.23 9.75 -22.20
N MET A 110 8.51 9.75 -22.57
CA MET A 110 9.41 10.86 -22.29
C MET A 110 8.95 12.13 -22.99
N LEU A 111 8.97 13.26 -22.28
CA LEU A 111 8.62 14.58 -22.81
C LEU A 111 9.84 15.38 -23.25
N VAL A 112 11.01 15.03 -22.75
CA VAL A 112 12.30 15.61 -23.14
C VAL A 112 13.13 14.53 -23.82
N ASP A 113 13.73 14.85 -24.97
CA ASP A 113 14.72 14.04 -25.66
C ASP A 113 16.10 14.52 -25.21
N GLY A 114 16.80 13.67 -24.44
CA GLY A 114 18.09 13.99 -23.82
C GLY A 114 19.26 13.34 -24.54
N HIS A 115 20.37 14.08 -24.69
CA HIS A 115 21.63 13.56 -25.21
C HIS A 115 22.74 13.72 -24.16
N GLY A 116 23.34 12.61 -23.76
CA GLY A 116 24.32 12.53 -22.68
C GLY A 116 23.89 11.61 -21.55
N ASN A 117 24.47 11.79 -20.36
CA ASN A 117 24.12 11.02 -19.18
C ASN A 117 23.03 11.74 -18.36
N PHE A 118 21.82 11.19 -18.36
CA PHE A 118 20.67 11.64 -17.59
C PHE A 118 20.38 10.77 -16.36
N GLY A 119 21.39 10.06 -15.86
CA GLY A 119 21.22 9.16 -14.71
C GLY A 119 20.94 7.72 -15.14
N SER A 120 20.82 6.84 -14.17
CA SER A 120 20.54 5.42 -14.38
C SER A 120 19.59 4.84 -13.33
N VAL A 121 19.09 3.64 -13.58
CA VAL A 121 18.25 2.87 -12.65
C VAL A 121 19.03 2.45 -11.37
N ASP A 122 20.36 2.55 -11.41
CA ASP A 122 21.24 2.35 -10.26
C ASP A 122 21.28 3.55 -9.29
N GLY A 123 20.58 4.64 -9.66
CA GLY A 123 20.58 5.87 -8.88
C GLY A 123 21.82 6.73 -9.11
N ASP A 124 22.56 6.49 -10.20
CA ASP A 124 23.62 7.38 -10.58
C ASP A 124 23.06 8.76 -10.94
N PRO A 125 23.65 9.85 -10.45
CA PRO A 125 23.20 11.18 -10.77
C PRO A 125 23.43 11.51 -12.25
N PRO A 126 22.64 12.41 -12.84
CA PRO A 126 22.91 12.91 -14.18
C PRO A 126 24.24 13.68 -14.20
N ALA A 127 24.85 13.76 -15.38
CA ALA A 127 25.99 14.65 -15.58
C ALA A 127 25.53 16.12 -15.40
N ALA A 128 26.45 17.01 -15.00
CA ALA A 128 26.13 18.41 -14.84
C ALA A 128 25.54 19.03 -16.12
N TYR A 129 24.54 19.92 -16.00
CA TYR A 129 23.74 20.47 -17.10
C TYR A 129 24.57 21.14 -18.20
N ARG A 130 25.82 21.52 -17.93
CA ARG A 130 26.77 22.06 -18.94
C ARG A 130 27.28 20.99 -19.94
N TYR A 131 27.16 19.70 -19.60
CA TYR A 131 27.61 18.59 -20.45
C TYR A 131 26.47 17.94 -21.22
N THR A 132 25.25 17.93 -20.66
CA THR A 132 24.07 17.34 -21.31
C THR A 132 23.43 18.30 -22.31
N GLU A 133 22.67 17.73 -23.23
CA GLU A 133 21.94 18.46 -24.26
C GLU A 133 20.49 17.94 -24.26
N ALA A 134 19.54 18.82 -24.59
CA ALA A 134 18.12 18.49 -24.58
C ALA A 134 17.36 19.20 -25.72
N ARG A 135 16.21 18.60 -26.05
CA ARG A 135 15.15 19.16 -26.89
C ARG A 135 13.82 18.52 -26.53
N LEU A 136 12.70 19.05 -27.05
CA LEU A 136 11.39 18.42 -26.90
C LEU A 136 11.36 17.06 -27.60
N SER A 137 10.73 16.07 -27.02
CA SER A 137 10.44 14.80 -27.69
C SER A 137 9.32 14.96 -28.72
N LYS A 138 9.14 13.97 -29.61
CA LYS A 138 8.07 14.02 -30.62
C LYS A 138 6.67 14.11 -30.00
N ILE A 139 6.40 13.40 -28.93
CA ILE A 139 5.11 13.42 -28.27
C ILE A 139 4.88 14.72 -27.49
N ALA A 140 5.93 15.35 -26.97
CA ALA A 140 5.83 16.65 -26.28
C ALA A 140 5.31 17.77 -27.18
N ASN A 141 5.57 17.70 -28.51
CA ASN A 141 4.99 18.66 -29.45
C ASN A 141 3.46 18.60 -29.48
N GLU A 142 2.86 17.43 -29.20
CA GLU A 142 1.40 17.30 -29.12
C GLU A 142 0.81 17.95 -27.84
N MET A 143 1.63 18.17 -26.79
CA MET A 143 1.21 18.90 -25.60
C MET A 143 1.11 20.40 -25.85
N LEU A 144 1.92 20.93 -26.74
CA LEU A 144 2.06 22.37 -27.04
C LEU A 144 1.35 22.80 -28.32
N ARG A 145 0.83 21.83 -29.07
CA ARG A 145 0.20 22.09 -30.36
C ARG A 145 -1.00 23.02 -30.21
N ASP A 146 -1.10 23.98 -31.11
CA ASP A 146 -2.16 25.00 -31.11
C ASP A 146 -2.16 25.98 -29.92
N ILE A 147 -1.07 26.05 -29.12
CA ILE A 147 -0.96 26.99 -27.99
C ILE A 147 -1.06 28.47 -28.44
N ASP A 148 -0.61 28.77 -29.64
CA ASP A 148 -0.62 30.12 -30.25
C ASP A 148 -2.00 30.53 -30.76
N LYS A 149 -3.04 29.65 -30.64
CA LYS A 149 -4.40 29.88 -31.16
C LYS A 149 -5.40 30.26 -30.08
N ASP A 150 -4.96 30.89 -29.01
CA ASP A 150 -5.80 31.32 -27.88
C ASP A 150 -6.59 30.16 -27.23
N THR A 151 -5.97 28.99 -27.21
CA THR A 151 -6.59 27.74 -26.71
C THR A 151 -6.61 27.66 -25.19
N VAL A 152 -5.69 28.34 -24.49
CA VAL A 152 -5.51 28.31 -23.05
C VAL A 152 -5.45 29.71 -22.45
N ASP A 153 -5.65 29.79 -21.14
CA ASP A 153 -5.50 31.03 -20.40
C ASP A 153 -4.03 31.30 -20.06
N TRP A 154 -3.71 32.59 -19.94
CA TRP A 154 -2.37 33.09 -19.71
C TRP A 154 -2.30 33.92 -18.45
N ASP A 155 -1.38 33.59 -17.57
CA ASP A 155 -1.07 34.35 -16.37
C ASP A 155 0.21 35.20 -16.57
N PRO A 156 0.38 36.30 -15.83
CA PRO A 156 1.66 37.00 -15.79
C PRO A 156 2.71 36.07 -15.10
N ASN A 157 3.97 36.18 -15.55
CA ASN A 157 5.09 35.55 -14.86
C ASN A 157 5.40 36.28 -13.54
N PHE A 158 6.42 35.84 -12.81
CA PHE A 158 6.76 36.31 -11.46
C PHE A 158 7.15 37.82 -11.40
N ASP A 159 7.62 38.40 -12.49
CA ASP A 159 8.03 39.82 -12.58
C ASP A 159 7.10 40.66 -13.50
N GLU A 160 5.99 40.07 -13.94
CA GLU A 160 4.97 40.68 -14.82
C GLU A 160 5.49 41.16 -16.19
N THR A 161 6.72 40.79 -16.56
CA THR A 161 7.34 41.17 -17.86
C THR A 161 6.88 40.27 -19.00
N ARG A 162 6.42 39.04 -18.70
CA ARG A 162 5.98 38.06 -19.69
C ARG A 162 4.69 37.36 -19.23
N ARG A 163 4.13 36.58 -20.13
CA ARG A 163 3.00 35.69 -19.82
C ARG A 163 3.43 34.25 -19.91
N GLU A 164 2.90 33.43 -19.03
CA GLU A 164 3.03 31.98 -19.05
C GLU A 164 1.67 31.29 -19.18
N PRO A 165 1.58 30.12 -19.84
CA PRO A 165 0.31 29.41 -19.98
C PRO A 165 -0.06 28.81 -18.62
N ARG A 166 -1.33 29.01 -18.20
CA ARG A 166 -1.86 28.40 -16.97
C ARG A 166 -1.92 26.89 -17.08
N VAL A 167 -2.20 26.36 -18.29
CA VAL A 167 -2.28 24.95 -18.64
C VAL A 167 -1.83 24.79 -20.09
N LEU A 168 -1.29 23.62 -20.47
CA LEU A 168 -0.97 23.33 -21.88
C LEU A 168 -2.18 22.71 -22.58
N PRO A 169 -2.33 22.87 -23.93
CA PRO A 169 -3.44 22.27 -24.68
C PRO A 169 -3.51 20.75 -24.58
N CYS A 170 -2.37 20.08 -24.49
CA CYS A 170 -2.18 18.68 -24.15
C CYS A 170 -3.14 17.71 -24.86
N ARG A 171 -2.88 17.39 -26.14
CA ARG A 171 -3.79 16.57 -26.97
C ARG A 171 -3.90 15.08 -26.61
N PHE A 172 -3.27 14.63 -25.54
CA PHE A 172 -3.40 13.28 -24.98
C PHE A 172 -3.51 13.35 -23.47
N PRO A 173 -4.15 12.39 -22.78
CA PRO A 173 -4.42 12.43 -21.34
C PRO A 173 -3.16 12.16 -20.50
N ASN A 174 -2.23 13.13 -20.48
CA ASN A 174 -0.91 12.99 -19.88
C ASN A 174 -0.92 12.65 -18.40
N LEU A 175 -1.93 13.11 -17.64
CA LEU A 175 -2.05 12.78 -16.21
C LEU A 175 -2.09 11.26 -15.96
N LEU A 176 -2.85 10.52 -16.77
CA LEU A 176 -2.90 9.05 -16.70
C LEU A 176 -1.71 8.40 -17.41
N VAL A 177 -1.34 8.92 -18.57
CA VAL A 177 -0.30 8.29 -19.42
C VAL A 177 1.06 8.29 -18.75
N ASN A 178 1.49 9.40 -18.16
CA ASN A 178 2.77 9.51 -17.47
C ASN A 178 2.67 9.45 -15.94
N GLY A 179 1.46 9.62 -15.40
CA GLY A 179 1.26 9.69 -13.97
C GLY A 179 1.87 10.95 -13.34
N SER A 180 1.80 11.05 -12.02
CA SER A 180 2.45 12.11 -11.24
C SER A 180 2.63 11.67 -9.80
N SER A 181 3.74 12.06 -9.16
CA SER A 181 3.96 11.88 -7.73
C SER A 181 4.39 13.18 -7.09
N GLY A 182 3.87 13.51 -5.92
CA GLY A 182 4.22 14.75 -5.22
C GLY A 182 3.73 14.78 -3.78
N ILE A 183 4.47 15.48 -2.93
CA ILE A 183 4.15 15.67 -1.52
C ILE A 183 3.89 17.15 -1.30
N ALA A 184 2.65 17.49 -0.94
CA ALA A 184 2.24 18.83 -0.55
C ALA A 184 2.05 18.93 0.96
N VAL A 185 1.58 20.07 1.44
CA VAL A 185 1.25 20.25 2.86
C VAL A 185 -0.07 19.56 3.17
N GLY A 186 -0.04 18.56 4.05
CA GLY A 186 -1.24 17.82 4.47
C GLY A 186 -1.80 16.83 3.46
N MET A 187 -1.24 16.74 2.25
CA MET A 187 -1.71 15.83 1.21
C MET A 187 -0.58 15.40 0.26
N ALA A 188 -0.75 14.27 -0.40
CA ALA A 188 0.19 13.76 -1.39
C ALA A 188 -0.55 13.20 -2.59
N THR A 189 0.07 13.26 -3.76
CA THR A 189 -0.41 12.60 -4.97
C THR A 189 0.54 11.49 -5.38
N ASN A 190 -0.01 10.38 -5.90
CA ASN A 190 0.77 9.27 -6.45
C ASN A 190 -0.07 8.55 -7.50
N ILE A 191 -0.05 9.09 -8.71
CA ILE A 191 -0.82 8.60 -9.87
C ILE A 191 0.11 7.72 -10.70
N PRO A 192 -0.23 6.44 -10.93
CA PRO A 192 0.60 5.55 -11.73
C PRO A 192 0.50 5.89 -13.22
N PRO A 193 1.55 5.62 -14.00
CA PRO A 193 1.52 5.73 -15.46
C PRO A 193 0.68 4.61 -16.09
N HIS A 194 0.17 4.86 -17.32
CA HIS A 194 -0.66 3.93 -18.08
C HIS A 194 -0.25 3.88 -19.56
N ASN A 195 -0.71 2.84 -20.25
CA ASN A 195 -0.52 2.71 -21.69
C ASN A 195 -1.37 3.72 -22.46
N LEU A 196 -0.76 4.44 -23.41
CA LEU A 196 -1.43 5.46 -24.20
C LEU A 196 -2.61 4.91 -25.01
N THR A 197 -2.43 3.76 -25.65
CA THR A 197 -3.48 3.10 -26.44
C THR A 197 -4.69 2.76 -25.59
N GLU A 198 -4.46 2.20 -24.41
CA GLU A 198 -5.52 1.83 -23.46
C GLU A 198 -6.31 3.06 -22.98
N VAL A 199 -5.61 4.12 -22.57
CA VAL A 199 -6.27 5.33 -22.05
C VAL A 199 -7.03 6.06 -23.15
N ILE A 200 -6.49 6.16 -24.38
CA ILE A 200 -7.21 6.75 -25.49
C ILE A 200 -8.45 5.94 -25.87
N ASN A 201 -8.37 4.61 -25.86
CA ASN A 201 -9.53 3.77 -26.12
C ASN A 201 -10.62 3.99 -25.04
N ALA A 202 -10.24 4.19 -23.78
CA ALA A 202 -11.20 4.55 -22.73
C ALA A 202 -11.81 5.95 -22.94
N CYS A 203 -11.02 6.94 -23.39
CA CYS A 203 -11.55 8.25 -23.79
C CYS A 203 -12.59 8.14 -24.90
N VAL A 204 -12.29 7.36 -25.94
CA VAL A 204 -13.22 7.09 -27.06
C VAL A 204 -14.47 6.39 -26.56
N CYS A 205 -14.35 5.39 -25.67
CA CYS A 205 -15.50 4.72 -25.05
C CYS A 205 -16.40 5.70 -24.29
N VAL A 206 -15.85 6.66 -23.55
CA VAL A 206 -16.64 7.70 -22.84
C VAL A 206 -17.33 8.66 -23.83
N LEU A 207 -16.67 9.04 -24.93
CA LEU A 207 -17.26 9.91 -25.96
C LEU A 207 -18.43 9.23 -26.68
N GLU A 208 -18.32 7.91 -26.95
CA GLU A 208 -19.37 7.13 -27.61
C GLU A 208 -20.48 6.70 -26.66
N ASN A 209 -20.17 6.47 -25.39
CA ASN A 209 -21.12 6.10 -24.34
C ASN A 209 -20.89 6.93 -23.07
N PRO A 210 -21.60 8.08 -22.92
CA PRO A 210 -21.51 8.92 -21.73
C PRO A 210 -21.86 8.22 -20.41
N ASP A 211 -22.65 7.13 -20.47
CA ASP A 211 -23.06 6.34 -19.30
C ASP A 211 -22.15 5.13 -19.05
N ALA A 212 -20.98 5.05 -19.71
CA ALA A 212 -20.03 3.95 -19.52
C ALA A 212 -19.67 3.74 -18.04
N THR A 213 -19.82 2.51 -17.59
CA THR A 213 -19.52 2.11 -16.22
C THR A 213 -18.02 1.91 -16.00
N LEU A 214 -17.60 1.82 -14.73
CA LEU A 214 -16.18 1.47 -14.43
C LEU A 214 -15.79 0.13 -15.06
N SER A 215 -16.71 -0.83 -15.12
CA SER A 215 -16.44 -2.14 -15.73
C SER A 215 -16.16 -2.03 -17.23
N ASP A 216 -16.86 -1.15 -17.92
CA ASP A 216 -16.65 -0.90 -19.36
C ASP A 216 -15.29 -0.22 -19.58
N LEU A 217 -14.94 0.76 -18.76
CA LEU A 217 -13.64 1.43 -18.83
C LEU A 217 -12.48 0.48 -18.55
N MET A 218 -12.65 -0.46 -17.62
CA MET A 218 -11.62 -1.45 -17.28
C MET A 218 -11.43 -2.54 -18.36
N GLN A 219 -12.30 -2.65 -19.34
CA GLN A 219 -12.05 -3.46 -20.53
C GLN A 219 -10.98 -2.83 -21.44
N HIS A 220 -10.87 -1.52 -21.40
CA HIS A 220 -9.89 -0.76 -22.18
C HIS A 220 -8.62 -0.46 -21.37
N VAL A 221 -8.76 0.07 -20.13
CA VAL A 221 -7.64 0.34 -19.21
C VAL A 221 -7.54 -0.79 -18.20
N THR A 222 -6.73 -1.78 -18.51
CA THR A 222 -6.64 -2.99 -17.69
C THR A 222 -5.90 -2.76 -16.38
N GLY A 223 -5.00 -1.77 -16.31
CA GLY A 223 -4.22 -1.41 -15.12
C GLY A 223 -3.08 -0.45 -15.42
N PRO A 224 -2.31 -0.03 -14.41
CA PRO A 224 -1.09 0.74 -14.59
C PRO A 224 -0.09 0.06 -15.53
N ASP A 225 0.71 0.84 -16.25
CA ASP A 225 1.74 0.36 -17.18
C ASP A 225 3.06 1.09 -16.91
N PHE A 226 3.92 0.46 -16.11
CA PHE A 226 5.15 1.07 -15.62
C PHE A 226 6.27 1.06 -16.67
N PRO A 227 7.09 2.11 -16.78
CA PRO A 227 8.23 2.16 -17.71
C PRO A 227 9.26 1.07 -17.42
N THR A 228 9.46 0.70 -16.16
CA THR A 228 10.38 -0.37 -15.73
C THR A 228 9.80 -1.77 -15.87
N ARG A 229 8.61 -1.90 -16.48
CA ARG A 229 7.92 -3.18 -16.69
C ARG A 229 7.49 -3.83 -15.38
N GLY A 230 7.93 -5.08 -15.10
CA GLY A 230 7.53 -5.85 -13.94
C GLY A 230 6.15 -6.50 -14.08
N ILE A 231 5.68 -7.10 -13.00
CA ILE A 231 4.44 -7.87 -12.96
C ILE A 231 3.53 -7.28 -11.88
N ILE A 232 2.31 -6.89 -12.25
CA ILE A 232 1.27 -6.53 -11.26
C ILE A 232 0.58 -7.81 -10.81
N VAL A 233 0.44 -7.97 -9.51
CA VAL A 233 -0.16 -9.14 -8.87
C VAL A 233 -1.55 -8.79 -8.34
N GLY A 234 -2.59 -9.42 -8.93
CA GLY A 234 -3.99 -9.23 -8.59
C GLY A 234 -4.61 -7.94 -9.14
N ARG A 235 -5.95 -7.93 -9.31
CA ARG A 235 -6.72 -6.80 -9.87
C ARG A 235 -7.52 -6.01 -8.84
N SER A 236 -7.68 -6.51 -7.63
CA SER A 236 -8.50 -5.87 -6.59
C SER A 236 -8.01 -4.44 -6.25
N GLY A 237 -6.70 -4.26 -6.11
CA GLY A 237 -6.08 -2.96 -5.85
C GLY A 237 -6.25 -1.97 -7.01
N ILE A 238 -6.20 -2.45 -8.26
CA ILE A 238 -6.47 -1.63 -9.47
C ILE A 238 -7.93 -1.17 -9.47
N ARG A 239 -8.86 -2.09 -9.25
CA ARG A 239 -10.30 -1.78 -9.23
C ARG A 239 -10.65 -0.77 -8.15
N ALA A 240 -10.08 -0.93 -6.93
CA ALA A 240 -10.26 0.02 -5.84
C ALA A 240 -9.72 1.42 -6.22
N ALA A 241 -8.51 1.49 -6.82
CA ALA A 241 -7.90 2.73 -7.26
C ALA A 241 -8.77 3.45 -8.31
N TYR A 242 -9.27 2.74 -9.31
CA TYR A 242 -10.07 3.32 -10.38
C TYR A 242 -11.47 3.74 -9.92
N ALA A 243 -12.05 3.03 -8.95
CA ALA A 243 -13.34 3.38 -8.38
C ALA A 243 -13.30 4.61 -7.48
N THR A 244 -12.29 4.68 -6.59
CA THR A 244 -12.26 5.63 -5.47
C THR A 244 -11.14 6.67 -5.57
N GLY A 245 -10.21 6.52 -6.50
CA GLY A 245 -8.98 7.30 -6.56
C GLY A 245 -7.90 6.82 -5.59
N ARG A 246 -8.14 5.77 -4.78
CA ARG A 246 -7.18 5.20 -3.83
C ARG A 246 -7.13 3.69 -3.93
N GLY A 247 -5.92 3.12 -3.93
CA GLY A 247 -5.73 1.68 -4.02
C GLY A 247 -4.30 1.26 -3.72
N ARG A 248 -4.09 -0.04 -3.63
CA ARG A 248 -2.77 -0.64 -3.43
C ARG A 248 -2.51 -1.61 -4.56
N VAL A 249 -1.55 -1.30 -5.40
CA VAL A 249 -1.15 -2.14 -6.52
C VAL A 249 0.17 -2.82 -6.17
N VAL A 250 0.15 -4.13 -6.06
CA VAL A 250 1.35 -4.92 -5.77
C VAL A 250 2.10 -5.13 -7.07
N VAL A 251 3.38 -4.73 -7.09
CA VAL A 251 4.27 -4.86 -8.25
C VAL A 251 5.44 -5.73 -7.88
N ARG A 252 5.71 -6.75 -8.67
CA ARG A 252 6.75 -7.75 -8.48
C ARG A 252 7.78 -7.67 -9.60
N ALA A 253 9.05 -7.93 -9.25
CA ALA A 253 10.13 -8.11 -10.22
C ALA A 253 9.87 -9.31 -11.12
N ARG A 254 10.28 -9.23 -12.39
CA ARG A 254 10.29 -10.40 -13.27
C ARG A 254 11.51 -11.24 -12.99
N THR A 255 11.29 -12.53 -12.71
CA THR A 255 12.34 -13.47 -12.36
C THR A 255 12.26 -14.71 -13.25
N GLU A 256 13.41 -15.23 -13.62
CA GLU A 256 13.58 -16.48 -14.34
C GLU A 256 14.56 -17.37 -13.57
N THR A 257 14.44 -18.67 -13.73
CA THR A 257 15.36 -19.64 -13.11
C THR A 257 16.21 -20.31 -14.17
N GLU A 258 17.52 -20.34 -13.96
CA GLU A 258 18.47 -21.00 -14.85
C GLU A 258 19.27 -22.06 -14.06
N THR A 259 19.50 -23.21 -14.69
CA THR A 259 20.48 -24.19 -14.20
C THR A 259 21.89 -23.84 -14.69
N TRP A 260 22.87 -23.89 -13.78
CA TRP A 260 24.26 -23.61 -14.17
C TRP A 260 25.23 -24.58 -13.49
N GLY A 261 26.32 -24.88 -14.12
CA GLY A 261 27.33 -25.83 -13.61
C GLY A 261 26.75 -27.24 -13.38
N HIS A 262 27.16 -27.90 -12.29
CA HIS A 262 26.64 -29.22 -11.89
C HIS A 262 25.44 -29.05 -10.95
N ASP A 263 24.22 -29.06 -11.50
CA ASP A 263 22.93 -29.06 -10.80
C ASP A 263 22.70 -27.89 -9.80
N ARG A 264 23.30 -26.74 -10.06
CA ARG A 264 23.02 -25.52 -9.30
C ARG A 264 21.95 -24.70 -10.01
N ILE A 265 21.12 -24.02 -9.23
CA ILE A 265 20.09 -23.12 -9.74
C ILE A 265 20.49 -21.68 -9.40
N ARG A 266 20.24 -20.79 -10.33
CA ARG A 266 20.33 -19.34 -10.11
C ARG A 266 19.03 -18.66 -10.52
N ILE A 267 18.67 -17.64 -9.78
CA ILE A 267 17.54 -16.75 -10.07
C ILE A 267 18.08 -15.55 -10.83
N ILE A 268 17.49 -15.26 -11.97
CA ILE A 268 17.80 -14.10 -12.80
C ILE A 268 16.67 -13.10 -12.67
N VAL A 269 16.99 -11.87 -12.30
CA VAL A 269 16.02 -10.76 -12.25
C VAL A 269 16.25 -9.87 -13.46
N THR A 270 15.24 -9.76 -14.32
CA THR A 270 15.31 -9.02 -15.59
C THR A 270 14.55 -7.69 -15.55
N GLU A 271 13.57 -7.55 -14.66
CA GLU A 271 12.77 -6.34 -14.51
C GLU A 271 12.52 -6.07 -13.03
N LEU A 272 12.46 -4.79 -12.63
CA LEU A 272 12.23 -4.35 -11.25
C LEU A 272 10.93 -3.56 -11.11
N PRO A 273 10.31 -3.56 -9.93
CA PRO A 273 9.19 -2.67 -9.63
C PRO A 273 9.54 -1.20 -9.86
N TYR A 274 8.55 -0.43 -10.25
CA TYR A 274 8.70 1.00 -10.52
C TYR A 274 9.24 1.77 -9.30
N GLN A 275 10.18 2.68 -9.54
CA GLN A 275 10.87 3.51 -8.54
C GLN A 275 11.80 2.73 -7.59
N VAL A 276 12.11 1.47 -7.86
CA VAL A 276 13.11 0.72 -7.10
C VAL A 276 14.51 1.00 -7.65
N ASN A 277 15.43 1.35 -6.75
CA ASN A 277 16.84 1.52 -7.08
C ASN A 277 17.55 0.16 -7.09
N LYS A 278 18.13 -0.22 -8.24
CA LYS A 278 18.77 -1.53 -8.43
C LYS A 278 19.95 -1.75 -7.49
N ARG A 279 20.85 -0.78 -7.36
CA ARG A 279 22.04 -0.87 -6.49
C ARG A 279 21.65 -1.05 -5.04
N GLN A 280 20.66 -0.26 -4.56
CA GLN A 280 20.20 -0.34 -3.18
C GLN A 280 19.50 -1.67 -2.89
N LEU A 281 18.74 -2.22 -3.85
CA LEU A 281 18.15 -3.55 -3.75
C LEU A 281 19.22 -4.63 -3.60
N ILE A 282 20.24 -4.63 -4.45
CA ILE A 282 21.37 -5.58 -4.40
C ILE A 282 22.09 -5.50 -3.05
N GLN A 283 22.36 -4.28 -2.59
CA GLN A 283 22.98 -4.05 -1.28
C GLN A 283 22.12 -4.60 -0.14
N ASN A 284 20.82 -4.32 -0.13
CA ASN A 284 19.87 -4.81 0.88
C ASN A 284 19.82 -6.34 0.91
N ILE A 285 19.74 -7.00 -0.25
CA ILE A 285 19.79 -8.46 -0.33
C ILE A 285 21.10 -9.00 0.26
N SER A 286 22.24 -8.40 -0.08
CA SER A 286 23.55 -8.81 0.43
C SER A 286 23.64 -8.67 1.96
N GLU A 287 23.13 -7.57 2.52
CA GLU A 287 23.05 -7.35 3.97
C GLU A 287 22.19 -8.39 4.67
N GLN A 288 21.01 -8.70 4.13
CA GLN A 288 20.12 -9.72 4.70
C GLN A 288 20.70 -11.14 4.64
N VAL A 289 21.45 -11.46 3.58
CA VAL A 289 22.18 -12.76 3.48
C VAL A 289 23.28 -12.81 4.53
N ARG A 290 24.06 -11.74 4.70
CA ARG A 290 25.11 -11.63 5.74
C ARG A 290 24.54 -11.77 7.14
N ASP A 291 23.38 -11.14 7.39
CA ASP A 291 22.67 -11.17 8.67
C ASP A 291 21.90 -12.48 8.90
N LYS A 292 21.99 -13.46 7.97
CA LYS A 292 21.32 -14.77 8.00
C LYS A 292 19.79 -14.68 8.06
N LYS A 293 19.19 -13.58 7.58
CA LYS A 293 17.75 -13.44 7.44
C LYS A 293 17.23 -14.08 6.15
N LEU A 294 18.06 -14.04 5.09
CA LEU A 294 17.86 -14.76 3.83
C LEU A 294 18.86 -15.90 3.75
N ASP A 295 18.41 -17.14 3.95
CA ASP A 295 19.22 -18.34 3.72
C ASP A 295 18.97 -18.91 2.34
N GLY A 296 19.87 -19.80 1.88
CA GLY A 296 19.78 -20.46 0.58
C GLY A 296 20.51 -19.73 -0.56
N ILE A 297 21.03 -18.52 -0.34
CA ILE A 297 21.80 -17.75 -1.34
C ILE A 297 23.30 -18.00 -1.12
N SER A 298 24.02 -18.27 -2.21
CA SER A 298 25.47 -18.47 -2.22
C SER A 298 26.26 -17.34 -2.89
N GLY A 299 25.65 -16.62 -3.79
CA GLY A 299 26.28 -15.51 -4.52
C GLY A 299 25.26 -14.52 -5.07
N LEU A 300 25.70 -13.26 -5.22
CA LEU A 300 24.88 -12.17 -5.76
C LEU A 300 25.76 -11.32 -6.67
N ARG A 301 25.34 -11.13 -7.92
CA ARG A 301 26.08 -10.34 -8.93
C ARG A 301 25.14 -9.49 -9.76
N ASP A 302 25.63 -8.36 -10.18
CA ASP A 302 25.01 -7.53 -11.22
C ASP A 302 25.75 -7.78 -12.56
N GLU A 303 25.04 -8.39 -13.50
CA GLU A 303 25.51 -8.66 -14.87
C GLU A 303 24.77 -7.80 -15.89
N SER A 304 24.12 -6.70 -15.45
CA SER A 304 23.39 -5.78 -16.32
C SER A 304 24.35 -5.11 -17.32
N ASP A 305 23.95 -5.08 -18.56
CA ASP A 305 24.69 -4.46 -19.65
C ASP A 305 23.76 -3.64 -20.58
N ARG A 306 24.29 -3.23 -21.76
CA ARG A 306 23.52 -2.51 -22.78
C ARG A 306 22.35 -3.30 -23.38
N ASN A 307 22.28 -4.64 -23.16
CA ASN A 307 21.19 -5.49 -23.63
C ASN A 307 20.04 -5.57 -22.64
N GLY A 308 20.25 -5.15 -21.39
CA GLY A 308 19.22 -5.11 -20.37
C GLY A 308 19.71 -5.34 -18.95
N MET A 309 18.75 -5.32 -18.05
CA MET A 309 18.96 -5.61 -16.63
C MET A 309 19.14 -7.13 -16.43
N ARG A 310 20.15 -7.50 -15.64
CA ARG A 310 20.41 -8.89 -15.28
C ARG A 310 21.05 -8.97 -13.90
N ILE A 311 20.24 -9.17 -12.86
CA ILE A 311 20.74 -9.45 -11.50
C ILE A 311 20.74 -10.97 -11.33
N VAL A 312 21.88 -11.53 -10.94
CA VAL A 312 22.09 -12.98 -10.77
C VAL A 312 22.17 -13.30 -9.29
N ILE A 313 21.24 -14.11 -8.80
CA ILE A 313 21.20 -14.63 -7.45
C ILE A 313 21.49 -16.14 -7.50
N GLU A 314 22.66 -16.54 -7.05
CA GLU A 314 23.07 -17.94 -7.04
C GLU A 314 22.58 -18.65 -5.79
N LEU A 315 21.98 -19.81 -5.94
CA LEU A 315 21.46 -20.60 -4.82
C LEU A 315 22.48 -21.63 -4.33
N LYS A 316 22.39 -22.00 -3.05
CA LYS A 316 23.07 -23.17 -2.49
C LYS A 316 22.50 -24.45 -3.13
N LYS A 317 23.28 -25.53 -3.14
CA LYS A 317 22.91 -26.79 -3.83
C LYS A 317 21.57 -27.37 -3.34
N ASP A 318 21.29 -27.25 -2.04
CA ASP A 318 20.13 -27.87 -1.40
C ASP A 318 19.01 -26.86 -1.11
N ALA A 319 19.08 -25.65 -1.69
CA ALA A 319 18.10 -24.61 -1.48
C ALA A 319 16.86 -24.81 -2.35
N ASN A 320 15.67 -24.77 -1.74
CA ASN A 320 14.42 -24.74 -2.49
C ASN A 320 14.25 -23.36 -3.14
N THR A 321 14.24 -23.33 -4.46
CA THR A 321 14.18 -22.09 -5.27
C THR A 321 12.94 -21.26 -4.97
N GLN A 322 11.77 -21.93 -4.82
CA GLN A 322 10.51 -21.24 -4.59
C GLN A 322 10.47 -20.60 -3.20
N VAL A 323 10.97 -21.28 -2.19
CA VAL A 323 11.06 -20.74 -0.82
C VAL A 323 11.98 -19.52 -0.78
N VAL A 324 13.12 -19.57 -1.45
CA VAL A 324 14.03 -18.40 -1.53
C VAL A 324 13.40 -17.25 -2.28
N LEU A 325 12.72 -17.51 -3.40
CA LEU A 325 11.98 -16.50 -4.19
C LEU A 325 10.90 -15.81 -3.35
N ASN A 326 10.09 -16.57 -2.64
CA ASN A 326 9.03 -16.04 -1.79
C ASN A 326 9.60 -15.17 -0.65
N ARG A 327 10.70 -15.59 -0.03
CA ARG A 327 11.41 -14.78 0.98
C ARG A 327 11.96 -13.48 0.38
N LEU A 328 12.53 -13.53 -0.82
CA LEU A 328 13.00 -12.35 -1.53
C LEU A 328 11.85 -11.37 -1.80
N PHE A 329 10.70 -11.84 -2.28
CA PHE A 329 9.52 -11.02 -2.47
C PHE A 329 8.94 -10.45 -1.16
N ALA A 330 8.92 -11.24 -0.10
CA ALA A 330 8.36 -10.80 1.19
C ALA A 330 9.27 -9.83 1.97
N GLN A 331 10.59 -9.94 1.82
CA GLN A 331 11.57 -9.23 2.66
C GLN A 331 12.36 -8.16 1.93
N THR A 332 12.25 -8.07 0.61
CA THR A 332 13.03 -7.10 -0.19
C THR A 332 12.14 -6.31 -1.15
N GLN A 333 12.72 -5.29 -1.78
CA GLN A 333 12.04 -4.49 -2.81
C GLN A 333 11.86 -5.21 -4.17
N MET A 334 12.13 -6.52 -4.25
CA MET A 334 11.72 -7.33 -5.40
C MET A 334 10.21 -7.40 -5.55
N GLN A 335 9.47 -7.16 -4.48
CA GLN A 335 8.03 -6.87 -4.50
C GLN A 335 7.77 -5.62 -3.70
N THR A 336 7.00 -4.68 -4.27
CA THR A 336 6.61 -3.44 -3.64
C THR A 336 5.13 -3.18 -3.81
N THR A 337 4.55 -2.39 -2.92
CA THR A 337 3.18 -1.91 -3.06
C THR A 337 3.19 -0.47 -3.53
N PHE A 338 2.69 -0.22 -4.73
CA PHE A 338 2.44 1.13 -5.22
C PHE A 338 1.12 1.63 -4.61
N ALA A 339 1.22 2.56 -3.67
CA ALA A 339 0.06 3.16 -3.03
C ALA A 339 -0.52 4.24 -3.96
N VAL A 340 -1.59 3.90 -4.67
CA VAL A 340 -2.28 4.83 -5.58
C VAL A 340 -3.04 5.87 -4.78
N ASN A 341 -2.85 7.14 -5.13
CA ASN A 341 -3.62 8.28 -4.65
C ASN A 341 -3.76 9.30 -5.79
N MET A 342 -4.89 9.28 -6.49
CA MET A 342 -5.13 10.09 -7.69
C MET A 342 -5.63 11.48 -7.31
N LEU A 343 -4.79 12.25 -6.60
CA LEU A 343 -5.05 13.63 -6.21
C LEU A 343 -4.52 14.58 -7.29
N ALA A 344 -5.37 15.45 -7.82
CA ALA A 344 -5.01 16.49 -8.78
C ALA A 344 -5.79 17.79 -8.52
N LEU A 345 -5.35 18.88 -9.15
CA LEU A 345 -6.05 20.16 -9.13
C LEU A 345 -7.14 20.17 -10.21
N VAL A 346 -8.35 20.53 -9.82
CA VAL A 346 -9.51 20.70 -10.71
C VAL A 346 -10.08 22.10 -10.59
N ASP A 347 -11.18 22.40 -11.29
CA ASP A 347 -11.86 23.68 -11.28
C ASP A 347 -10.89 24.86 -11.52
N ASN A 348 -10.12 24.77 -12.60
CA ASN A 348 -9.12 25.75 -12.99
C ASN A 348 -8.06 26.00 -11.89
N GLN A 349 -7.55 24.94 -11.27
CA GLN A 349 -6.54 24.91 -10.19
C GLN A 349 -7.03 25.45 -8.83
N SER A 350 -8.32 25.64 -8.65
CA SER A 350 -8.86 26.17 -7.39
C SER A 350 -9.05 25.10 -6.30
N GLN A 351 -9.19 23.81 -6.68
CA GLN A 351 -9.53 22.75 -5.75
C GLN A 351 -8.66 21.51 -5.92
N PRO A 352 -7.94 21.03 -4.88
CA PRO A 352 -7.34 19.72 -4.87
C PRO A 352 -8.42 18.66 -4.61
N LYS A 353 -8.53 17.64 -5.48
CA LYS A 353 -9.54 16.58 -5.38
C LYS A 353 -8.97 15.23 -5.72
N ILE A 354 -9.42 14.19 -4.99
CA ILE A 354 -9.12 12.80 -5.33
C ILE A 354 -10.11 12.36 -6.41
N LEU A 355 -9.59 11.92 -7.53
CA LEU A 355 -10.35 11.61 -8.72
C LEU A 355 -10.42 10.10 -8.95
N SER A 356 -11.58 9.58 -9.35
CA SER A 356 -11.69 8.24 -9.92
C SER A 356 -11.18 8.24 -11.37
N LEU A 357 -10.96 7.06 -11.96
CA LEU A 357 -10.60 6.96 -13.38
C LEU A 357 -11.60 7.72 -14.26
N ARG A 358 -12.90 7.54 -14.02
CA ARG A 358 -13.96 8.21 -14.78
C ARG A 358 -13.84 9.73 -14.67
N HIS A 359 -13.66 10.28 -13.47
CA HIS A 359 -13.54 11.72 -13.28
C HIS A 359 -12.32 12.32 -14.00
N ILE A 360 -11.18 11.62 -14.03
CA ILE A 360 -9.99 12.09 -14.78
C ILE A 360 -10.28 12.15 -16.27
N LEU A 361 -10.95 11.13 -16.81
CA LEU A 361 -11.32 11.12 -18.23
C LEU A 361 -12.33 12.24 -18.57
N ASP A 362 -13.33 12.44 -17.72
CA ASP A 362 -14.34 13.50 -17.93
C ASP A 362 -13.70 14.90 -17.88
N GLU A 363 -12.82 15.16 -16.90
CA GLU A 363 -12.10 16.45 -16.78
C GLU A 363 -11.24 16.71 -18.02
N TYR A 364 -10.51 15.68 -18.48
CA TYR A 364 -9.68 15.78 -19.67
C TYR A 364 -10.53 16.00 -20.94
N LEU A 365 -11.59 15.25 -21.14
CA LEU A 365 -12.45 15.36 -22.34
C LEU A 365 -13.17 16.70 -22.40
N THR A 366 -13.72 17.18 -21.28
CA THR A 366 -14.35 18.51 -21.19
C THR A 366 -13.37 19.61 -21.55
N PHE A 367 -12.14 19.52 -21.03
CA PHE A 367 -11.08 20.47 -21.38
C PHE A 367 -10.73 20.41 -22.87
N GLN A 368 -10.64 19.23 -23.48
CA GLN A 368 -10.33 19.09 -24.89
C GLN A 368 -11.46 19.65 -25.80
N GLU A 369 -12.72 19.46 -25.42
CA GLU A 369 -13.85 20.11 -26.13
C GLU A 369 -13.71 21.63 -26.08
N GLU A 370 -13.34 22.21 -24.95
CA GLU A 370 -13.07 23.66 -24.83
C GLU A 370 -11.92 24.09 -25.73
N ILE A 371 -10.81 23.36 -25.76
CA ILE A 371 -9.66 23.62 -26.64
C ILE A 371 -10.08 23.64 -28.12
N ILE A 372 -10.85 22.65 -28.56
CA ILE A 372 -11.32 22.58 -29.94
C ILE A 372 -12.22 23.79 -30.28
N VAL A 373 -13.14 24.15 -29.39
CA VAL A 373 -14.01 25.29 -29.55
C VAL A 373 -13.21 26.60 -29.63
N ARG A 374 -12.26 26.83 -28.74
CA ARG A 374 -11.40 28.03 -28.71
C ARG A 374 -10.52 28.10 -29.97
N ARG A 375 -9.87 27.01 -30.34
CA ARG A 375 -9.08 26.88 -31.57
C ARG A 375 -9.93 27.21 -32.81
N THR A 376 -11.13 26.63 -32.91
CA THR A 376 -12.02 26.83 -34.04
C THR A 376 -12.49 28.30 -34.12
N LYS A 377 -12.80 28.95 -32.99
CA LYS A 377 -13.11 30.37 -32.96
C LYS A 377 -11.96 31.25 -33.43
N PHE A 378 -10.72 30.91 -33.02
CA PHE A 378 -9.53 31.61 -33.47
C PHE A 378 -9.31 31.43 -34.96
N ASP A 379 -9.38 30.20 -35.47
CA ASP A 379 -9.21 29.89 -36.88
C ASP A 379 -10.32 30.49 -37.73
N LEU A 380 -11.58 30.52 -37.26
CA LEU A 380 -12.71 31.20 -37.90
C LEU A 380 -12.46 32.74 -37.99
N LYS A 381 -12.01 33.37 -36.90
CA LYS A 381 -11.69 34.76 -36.87
C LYS A 381 -10.61 35.11 -37.92
N LYS A 382 -9.55 34.32 -37.97
CA LYS A 382 -8.46 34.51 -38.94
C LYS A 382 -8.90 34.26 -40.38
N ALA A 383 -9.76 33.27 -40.61
CA ALA A 383 -10.34 33.01 -41.92
C ALA A 383 -11.24 34.15 -42.37
N LEU A 384 -12.10 34.69 -41.51
CA LEU A 384 -12.95 35.86 -41.80
C LEU A 384 -12.12 37.12 -42.06
N GLU A 385 -11.08 37.38 -41.26
CA GLU A 385 -10.16 38.51 -41.48
C GLU A 385 -9.49 38.42 -42.86
N ARG A 386 -9.06 37.22 -43.26
CA ARG A 386 -8.41 36.98 -44.54
C ARG A 386 -9.40 37.02 -45.72
N ALA A 387 -10.57 36.41 -45.58
CA ALA A 387 -11.64 36.42 -46.56
C ALA A 387 -12.09 37.87 -46.86
N HIS A 388 -12.26 38.70 -45.80
CA HIS A 388 -12.60 40.09 -45.92
C HIS A 388 -11.56 40.90 -46.73
N LEU A 389 -10.26 40.63 -46.52
CA LEU A 389 -9.20 41.23 -47.35
C LEU A 389 -9.26 40.77 -48.79
N LEU A 390 -9.47 39.51 -49.06
CA LEU A 390 -9.54 38.97 -50.42
C LEU A 390 -10.76 39.50 -51.18
N GLU A 391 -11.90 39.63 -50.50
CA GLU A 391 -13.08 40.24 -51.10
C GLU A 391 -12.81 41.66 -51.62
N GLY A 392 -12.14 42.50 -50.81
CA GLY A 392 -11.70 43.81 -51.26
C GLY A 392 -10.74 43.81 -52.41
N LEU A 393 -9.78 42.84 -52.42
CA LEU A 393 -8.84 42.72 -53.52
C LEU A 393 -9.51 42.24 -54.82
N LEU A 394 -10.47 41.33 -54.73
CA LEU A 394 -11.25 40.85 -55.91
C LEU A 394 -12.12 41.99 -56.49
N ILE A 395 -12.77 42.81 -55.65
CA ILE A 395 -13.51 44.02 -56.10
C ILE A 395 -12.57 45.00 -56.82
N ALA A 396 -11.37 45.21 -56.29
CA ALA A 396 -10.39 46.07 -56.89
C ALA A 396 -9.91 45.55 -58.23
N GLU A 397 -9.74 44.25 -58.38
CA GLU A 397 -9.25 43.61 -59.63
C GLU A 397 -10.35 43.64 -60.72
N GLU A 398 -11.58 43.40 -60.38
CA GLU A 398 -12.72 43.56 -61.27
C GLU A 398 -12.85 44.98 -61.83
N ASN A 399 -12.44 45.95 -61.05
CA ASN A 399 -12.58 47.41 -61.41
C ASN A 399 -11.19 48.09 -61.51
N ILE A 400 -10.15 47.35 -61.96
CA ILE A 400 -8.74 47.76 -61.87
C ILE A 400 -8.46 49.12 -62.56
N ASP A 401 -9.06 49.37 -63.71
CA ASP A 401 -8.86 50.62 -64.44
C ASP A 401 -9.39 51.85 -63.63
N GLU A 402 -10.52 51.70 -62.96
CA GLU A 402 -11.09 52.70 -62.13
C GLU A 402 -10.30 52.94 -60.84
N VAL A 403 -9.84 51.80 -60.21
CA VAL A 403 -8.97 51.88 -59.02
C VAL A 403 -7.67 52.66 -59.35
N ILE A 404 -7.00 52.31 -60.48
CA ILE A 404 -5.78 53.00 -60.94
C ILE A 404 -6.09 54.50 -61.20
N ARG A 405 -7.23 54.80 -61.78
CA ARG A 405 -7.62 56.25 -62.07
C ARG A 405 -7.79 56.97 -60.71
N ILE A 406 -8.51 56.45 -59.76
CA ILE A 406 -8.74 57.07 -58.44
C ILE A 406 -7.41 57.26 -57.70
N ILE A 407 -6.52 56.28 -57.66
CA ILE A 407 -5.21 56.42 -57.04
C ILE A 407 -4.36 57.53 -57.68
N ARG A 408 -4.36 57.61 -59.00
CA ARG A 408 -3.60 58.66 -59.74
C ARG A 408 -4.15 60.05 -59.60
N GLU A 409 -5.48 60.20 -59.47
CA GLU A 409 -6.17 61.52 -59.38
C GLU A 409 -6.19 62.00 -57.90
N SER A 410 -5.94 61.16 -56.95
CA SER A 410 -5.94 61.49 -55.54
C SER A 410 -4.54 62.02 -55.09
N TYR A 411 -4.53 63.16 -54.37
CA TYR A 411 -3.32 63.79 -53.85
C TYR A 411 -2.83 63.13 -52.52
N ASP A 412 -3.72 63.06 -51.50
CA ASP A 412 -3.50 62.49 -50.19
C ASP A 412 -4.64 61.62 -49.71
N ASN A 413 -5.76 61.57 -50.36
CA ASN A 413 -7.02 60.93 -49.89
C ASN A 413 -7.44 59.71 -50.74
N ALA A 414 -6.48 59.07 -51.41
CA ALA A 414 -6.76 57.93 -52.25
C ALA A 414 -7.51 56.82 -51.49
N LYS A 415 -7.19 56.59 -50.18
CA LYS A 415 -7.81 55.59 -49.31
C LYS A 415 -9.30 55.90 -49.08
N GLU A 416 -9.64 57.13 -48.70
CA GLU A 416 -10.99 57.58 -48.47
C GLU A 416 -11.83 57.53 -49.79
N ASN A 417 -11.23 57.86 -50.89
CA ASN A 417 -11.88 57.82 -52.20
C ASN A 417 -12.20 56.37 -52.64
N LEU A 418 -11.31 55.45 -52.44
CA LEU A 418 -11.54 54.00 -52.64
C LEU A 418 -12.63 53.45 -51.73
N MET A 419 -12.60 53.87 -50.47
CA MET A 419 -13.62 53.39 -49.45
C MET A 419 -15.02 53.87 -49.87
N GLN A 420 -15.15 55.17 -50.26
CA GLN A 420 -16.43 55.70 -50.66
C GLN A 420 -16.96 55.14 -51.98
N ARG A 421 -16.07 54.93 -52.95
CA ARG A 421 -16.47 54.47 -54.29
C ARG A 421 -16.93 53.04 -54.34
N PHE A 422 -16.23 52.17 -53.65
CA PHE A 422 -16.44 50.71 -53.66
C PHE A 422 -17.04 50.16 -52.34
N SER A 423 -17.42 51.00 -51.40
CA SER A 423 -17.93 50.70 -50.10
C SER A 423 -16.96 49.75 -49.31
N LEU A 424 -15.65 49.97 -49.44
CA LEU A 424 -14.61 49.20 -48.83
C LEU A 424 -14.36 49.63 -47.39
N SER A 425 -13.93 48.69 -46.56
CA SER A 425 -13.40 49.01 -45.24
C SER A 425 -12.01 49.66 -45.34
N GLU A 426 -11.61 50.33 -44.28
CA GLU A 426 -10.28 50.95 -44.19
C GLU A 426 -9.15 49.97 -44.47
N VAL A 427 -9.25 48.73 -43.91
CA VAL A 427 -8.28 47.65 -44.06
C VAL A 427 -8.23 47.17 -45.50
N GLN A 428 -9.38 47.01 -46.17
CA GLN A 428 -9.44 46.62 -47.59
C GLN A 428 -8.85 47.71 -48.50
N ALA A 429 -9.17 48.98 -48.29
CA ALA A 429 -8.63 50.09 -49.07
C ALA A 429 -7.10 50.20 -48.88
N GLN A 430 -6.59 50.01 -47.66
CA GLN A 430 -5.14 49.96 -47.41
C GLN A 430 -4.46 48.82 -48.15
N ALA A 431 -5.06 47.61 -48.11
CA ALA A 431 -4.53 46.42 -48.81
C ALA A 431 -4.47 46.63 -50.34
N ILE A 432 -5.44 47.33 -50.91
CA ILE A 432 -5.45 47.73 -52.33
C ILE A 432 -4.30 48.68 -52.62
N LEU A 433 -4.06 49.69 -51.81
CA LEU A 433 -2.96 50.66 -51.99
C LEU A 433 -1.57 49.98 -51.87
N ASP A 434 -1.44 48.95 -51.03
CA ASP A 434 -0.22 48.19 -50.83
C ASP A 434 -0.04 47.08 -51.88
N MET A 435 -0.96 46.92 -52.81
CA MET A 435 -0.95 45.92 -53.86
C MET A 435 0.21 46.10 -54.84
N ARG A 436 0.98 45.09 -55.07
CA ARG A 436 2.09 45.07 -56.04
C ARG A 436 1.56 44.97 -57.46
N LEU A 437 2.17 45.68 -58.43
CA LEU A 437 1.81 45.57 -59.85
C LEU A 437 1.79 44.16 -60.42
N LYS A 438 2.57 43.24 -59.84
CA LYS A 438 2.56 41.83 -60.24
C LYS A 438 1.21 41.16 -59.95
N ALA A 439 0.49 41.59 -58.96
CA ALA A 439 -0.83 41.05 -58.58
C ALA A 439 -1.92 41.26 -59.64
N LEU A 440 -1.69 42.15 -60.57
CA LEU A 440 -2.60 42.47 -61.68
C LEU A 440 -2.55 41.48 -62.85
N GLN A 441 -1.80 40.39 -62.74
CA GLN A 441 -1.77 39.38 -63.78
C GLN A 441 -2.96 38.39 -63.64
N GLY A 442 -3.61 37.98 -64.70
CA GLY A 442 -4.78 37.11 -64.68
C GLY A 442 -4.56 35.78 -63.97
N LEU A 443 -3.33 35.27 -63.92
CA LEU A 443 -3.00 34.06 -63.13
C LEU A 443 -3.08 34.30 -61.60
N GLU A 444 -2.77 35.51 -61.14
CA GLU A 444 -2.89 35.86 -59.68
C GLU A 444 -4.37 36.06 -59.33
N ARG A 445 -5.23 36.55 -60.21
CA ARG A 445 -6.68 36.64 -59.99
C ARG A 445 -7.28 35.22 -59.73
N GLU A 446 -6.94 34.24 -60.55
CA GLU A 446 -7.41 32.88 -60.39
C GLU A 446 -6.96 32.30 -59.03
N LYS A 447 -5.74 32.61 -58.57
CA LYS A 447 -5.27 32.20 -57.24
C LYS A 447 -6.02 32.89 -56.10
N LEU A 448 -6.31 34.20 -56.21
CA LEU A 448 -7.07 34.90 -55.20
C LEU A 448 -8.51 34.38 -55.08
N GLN A 449 -9.15 34.08 -56.23
CA GLN A 449 -10.49 33.48 -56.23
C GLN A 449 -10.49 32.10 -55.62
N ASN A 450 -9.55 31.24 -56.00
CA ASN A 450 -9.41 29.90 -55.42
C ASN A 450 -9.16 29.97 -53.90
N GLU A 451 -8.27 30.88 -53.41
CA GLU A 451 -8.02 31.09 -52.00
C GLU A 451 -9.30 31.54 -51.27
N TYR A 452 -10.09 32.46 -51.87
CA TYR A 452 -11.34 32.90 -51.30
C TYR A 452 -12.38 31.79 -51.21
N ASP A 453 -12.55 31.00 -52.24
CA ASP A 453 -13.49 29.88 -52.28
C ASP A 453 -13.12 28.78 -51.24
N GLU A 454 -11.82 28.48 -51.08
CA GLU A 454 -11.33 27.58 -50.04
C GLU A 454 -11.61 28.13 -48.62
N LEU A 455 -11.40 29.43 -48.44
CA LEU A 455 -11.68 30.05 -47.13
C LEU A 455 -13.19 30.05 -46.81
N GLU A 456 -14.07 30.32 -47.77
CA GLU A 456 -15.51 30.26 -47.57
C GLU A 456 -15.97 28.86 -47.18
N GLN A 457 -15.42 27.82 -47.81
CA GLN A 457 -15.69 26.43 -47.39
C GLN A 457 -15.20 26.13 -45.94
N ARG A 458 -14.02 26.65 -45.59
CA ARG A 458 -13.50 26.52 -44.22
C ARG A 458 -14.34 27.30 -43.22
N ILE A 459 -14.77 28.51 -43.53
CA ILE A 459 -15.64 29.35 -42.71
C ILE A 459 -16.98 28.64 -42.46
N ALA A 460 -17.57 28.06 -43.51
CA ALA A 460 -18.79 27.27 -43.41
C ALA A 460 -18.61 26.08 -42.48
N TYR A 461 -17.53 25.32 -42.65
CA TYR A 461 -17.18 24.18 -41.79
C TYR A 461 -16.99 24.62 -40.34
N PHE A 462 -16.25 25.72 -40.06
CA PHE A 462 -16.03 26.18 -38.70
C PHE A 462 -17.33 26.65 -38.01
N ARG A 463 -18.24 27.30 -38.77
CA ARG A 463 -19.54 27.68 -38.24
C ARG A 463 -20.40 26.48 -37.90
N GLU A 464 -20.40 25.48 -38.77
CA GLU A 464 -21.11 24.21 -38.57
C GLU A 464 -20.57 23.46 -37.35
N LEU A 465 -19.22 23.40 -37.20
CA LEU A 465 -18.58 22.77 -36.05
C LEU A 465 -18.93 23.49 -34.73
N LEU A 466 -18.93 24.81 -34.70
CA LEU A 466 -19.26 25.57 -33.49
C LEU A 466 -20.75 25.51 -33.13
N ALA A 467 -21.65 25.21 -34.09
CA ALA A 467 -23.07 25.09 -33.86
C ALA A 467 -23.52 23.75 -33.31
N ASP A 468 -22.69 22.69 -33.44
CA ASP A 468 -23.05 21.34 -33.10
C ASP A 468 -22.00 20.69 -32.17
N PRO A 469 -22.29 20.52 -30.86
CA PRO A 469 -21.39 19.89 -29.91
C PRO A 469 -20.99 18.45 -30.28
N GLU A 470 -21.89 17.69 -30.93
CA GLU A 470 -21.57 16.31 -31.34
C GLU A 470 -20.48 16.26 -32.42
N LYS A 471 -20.42 17.27 -33.29
CA LYS A 471 -19.32 17.40 -34.25
C LYS A 471 -18.01 17.74 -33.60
N VAL A 472 -18.01 18.53 -32.52
CA VAL A 472 -16.83 18.79 -31.71
C VAL A 472 -16.30 17.49 -31.10
N LYS A 473 -17.18 16.65 -30.53
CA LYS A 473 -16.80 15.32 -30.01
C LYS A 473 -16.28 14.39 -31.11
N GLY A 474 -16.85 14.45 -32.30
CA GLY A 474 -16.37 13.72 -33.48
C GLY A 474 -14.94 14.09 -33.84
N VAL A 475 -14.63 15.39 -33.90
CA VAL A 475 -13.26 15.89 -34.14
C VAL A 475 -12.31 15.45 -33.05
N LEU A 476 -12.73 15.55 -31.78
CA LEU A 476 -11.93 15.11 -30.63
C LEU A 476 -11.60 13.62 -30.72
N ARG A 477 -12.60 12.78 -31.00
CA ARG A 477 -12.42 11.35 -31.20
C ARG A 477 -11.37 11.04 -32.27
N ASP A 478 -11.51 11.66 -33.44
CA ASP A 478 -10.63 11.40 -34.59
C ASP A 478 -9.19 11.86 -34.30
N GLU A 479 -9.01 12.99 -33.59
CA GLU A 479 -7.71 13.47 -33.16
C GLU A 479 -7.04 12.54 -32.14
N LEU A 480 -7.80 12.02 -31.16
CA LEU A 480 -7.30 11.05 -30.18
C LEU A 480 -6.88 9.74 -30.86
N ILE A 481 -7.68 9.24 -31.82
CA ILE A 481 -7.35 8.04 -32.60
C ILE A 481 -6.07 8.26 -33.40
N ALA A 482 -5.90 9.42 -34.02
CA ALA A 482 -4.68 9.76 -34.77
C ALA A 482 -3.42 9.77 -33.88
N ILE A 483 -3.53 10.25 -32.64
CA ILE A 483 -2.44 10.23 -31.65
C ILE A 483 -2.14 8.80 -31.21
N ARG A 484 -3.17 7.99 -30.93
CA ARG A 484 -3.04 6.58 -30.59
C ARG A 484 -2.28 5.82 -31.68
N ASP A 485 -2.69 5.99 -32.94
CA ASP A 485 -2.11 5.26 -34.06
C ASP A 485 -0.67 5.71 -34.37
N LYS A 486 -0.32 6.94 -34.03
CA LYS A 486 1.02 7.51 -34.25
C LYS A 486 2.02 7.19 -33.13
N TYR A 487 1.57 7.19 -31.87
CA TYR A 487 2.45 7.09 -30.70
C TYR A 487 2.16 5.88 -29.80
N GLY A 488 1.08 5.14 -30.05
CA GLY A 488 0.71 3.95 -29.30
C GLY A 488 1.74 2.85 -29.40
N ASP A 489 1.96 2.17 -28.28
CA ASP A 489 2.84 1.01 -28.17
C ASP A 489 2.18 -0.11 -27.36
N ALA A 490 2.83 -1.27 -27.32
CA ALA A 490 2.37 -2.38 -26.52
C ALA A 490 2.56 -2.13 -25.02
N ARG A 491 1.69 -2.73 -24.20
CA ARG A 491 1.83 -2.75 -22.73
C ARG A 491 3.18 -3.33 -22.32
N LYS A 492 3.84 -2.70 -21.37
CA LYS A 492 5.14 -3.14 -20.84
C LYS A 492 4.97 -4.00 -19.59
N THR A 493 4.04 -3.64 -18.71
CA THR A 493 3.80 -4.32 -17.42
C THR A 493 2.80 -5.45 -17.60
N GLU A 494 3.15 -6.65 -17.19
CA GLU A 494 2.25 -7.81 -17.18
C GLU A 494 1.31 -7.72 -15.97
N ILE A 495 0.05 -8.14 -16.14
CA ILE A 495 -0.92 -8.27 -15.04
C ILE A 495 -1.24 -9.74 -14.88
N GLN A 496 -0.90 -10.31 -13.73
CA GLN A 496 -1.22 -11.69 -13.39
C GLN A 496 -2.42 -11.74 -12.45
N ASP A 497 -3.44 -12.46 -12.90
CA ASP A 497 -4.58 -12.82 -12.07
C ASP A 497 -4.15 -14.00 -11.18
N ILE A 498 -3.55 -13.69 -10.06
CA ILE A 498 -3.35 -14.69 -9.02
C ILE A 498 -4.59 -14.57 -8.14
N GLU A 499 -5.47 -15.55 -8.26
CA GLU A 499 -6.72 -15.59 -7.51
C GLU A 499 -6.49 -15.80 -6.01
N ASP A 500 -5.32 -16.24 -5.61
CA ASP A 500 -4.89 -16.26 -4.20
C ASP A 500 -3.45 -15.77 -4.11
N ASP A 501 -3.17 -14.89 -3.15
CA ASP A 501 -1.84 -14.87 -2.55
C ASP A 501 -1.48 -16.34 -2.29
N ILE A 502 -0.50 -16.87 -3.01
CA ILE A 502 0.14 -18.12 -2.56
C ILE A 502 0.69 -17.74 -1.19
N ASP A 503 -0.10 -18.01 -0.18
CA ASP A 503 0.29 -17.75 1.19
C ASP A 503 1.59 -18.58 1.38
N ILE A 504 2.58 -18.01 2.01
CA ILE A 504 3.79 -18.76 2.43
C ILE A 504 3.36 -20.05 3.13
N GLU A 505 2.17 -20.04 3.68
CA GLU A 505 1.46 -21.12 4.34
C GLU A 505 1.21 -22.33 3.42
N ASP A 506 0.85 -22.12 2.15
CA ASP A 506 0.59 -23.21 1.16
C ASP A 506 1.88 -23.97 0.76
N LEU A 507 3.04 -23.41 1.09
CA LEU A 507 4.35 -23.99 0.80
C LEU A 507 4.99 -24.65 2.04
N ILE A 508 4.33 -24.59 3.18
CA ILE A 508 4.78 -25.18 4.44
C ILE A 508 3.89 -26.39 4.72
N GLU A 509 4.49 -27.53 4.91
CA GLU A 509 3.77 -28.75 5.28
C GLU A 509 3.02 -28.54 6.60
N GLU A 510 1.72 -28.85 6.59
CA GLU A 510 0.90 -28.75 7.78
C GLU A 510 1.22 -29.89 8.74
N GLU A 511 1.85 -29.58 9.85
CA GLU A 511 2.26 -30.53 10.86
C GLU A 511 1.70 -30.16 12.23
N GLN A 512 1.37 -31.19 13.01
CA GLN A 512 1.05 -31.01 14.42
C GLN A 512 2.33 -30.88 15.23
N CYS A 513 2.49 -29.79 15.96
CA CYS A 513 3.69 -29.53 16.77
C CYS A 513 3.33 -29.24 18.22
N VAL A 514 4.22 -29.61 19.11
CA VAL A 514 4.22 -29.19 20.50
C VAL A 514 4.95 -27.88 20.63
N PHE A 515 4.24 -26.86 21.06
CA PHE A 515 4.80 -25.54 21.34
C PHE A 515 5.12 -25.44 22.82
N THR A 516 6.33 -25.02 23.15
CA THR A 516 6.77 -24.86 24.54
C THR A 516 7.26 -23.45 24.78
N LEU A 517 6.83 -22.86 25.90
CA LEU A 517 7.35 -21.59 26.41
C LEU A 517 7.94 -21.84 27.79
N SER A 518 9.19 -21.42 28.02
CA SER A 518 9.82 -21.47 29.32
C SER A 518 9.56 -20.19 30.13
N HIS A 519 9.74 -20.30 31.45
CA HIS A 519 9.64 -19.16 32.38
C HIS A 519 10.62 -18.03 32.02
N GLY A 520 11.78 -18.38 31.47
CA GLY A 520 12.74 -17.42 30.94
C GLY A 520 12.37 -16.84 29.57
N GLY A 521 11.15 -17.14 29.06
CA GLY A 521 10.63 -16.61 27.80
C GLY A 521 11.22 -17.25 26.55
N ASN A 522 11.75 -18.47 26.60
CA ASN A 522 12.25 -19.18 25.41
C ASN A 522 11.12 -20.01 24.79
N ILE A 523 10.87 -19.79 23.50
CA ILE A 523 9.83 -20.51 22.74
C ILE A 523 10.44 -21.38 21.66
N LYS A 524 9.84 -22.53 21.40
CA LYS A 524 10.15 -23.43 20.29
C LYS A 524 8.93 -24.26 19.90
N ARG A 525 8.96 -24.84 18.71
CA ARG A 525 8.08 -25.93 18.31
C ARG A 525 8.86 -27.20 18.08
N VAL A 526 8.23 -28.33 18.35
CA VAL A 526 8.78 -29.67 18.16
C VAL A 526 7.69 -30.54 17.54
N PRO A 527 7.92 -31.28 16.45
CA PRO A 527 6.94 -32.22 15.92
C PRO A 527 6.44 -33.20 17.01
N VAL A 528 5.14 -33.49 17.01
CA VAL A 528 4.52 -34.36 18.03
C VAL A 528 5.19 -35.76 18.05
N ASP A 529 5.65 -36.25 16.91
CA ASP A 529 6.26 -37.56 16.74
C ASP A 529 7.58 -37.73 17.51
N GLU A 530 8.26 -36.63 17.88
CA GLU A 530 9.46 -36.70 18.74
C GLU A 530 9.17 -37.10 20.21
N TYR A 531 7.89 -37.11 20.63
CA TYR A 531 7.49 -37.49 21.98
C TYR A 531 6.89 -38.90 22.05
N THR A 532 7.59 -39.84 22.68
CA THR A 532 7.13 -41.21 22.85
C THR A 532 6.21 -41.36 24.06
N ALA A 533 5.07 -42.01 23.92
CA ALA A 533 4.13 -42.26 25.01
C ALA A 533 4.73 -43.19 26.09
N GLN A 534 4.61 -42.88 27.41
CA GLN A 534 5.12 -43.65 28.52
C GLN A 534 4.01 -44.13 29.46
N LYS A 535 4.19 -45.34 30.03
CA LYS A 535 3.23 -45.88 31.00
C LYS A 535 3.35 -45.17 32.36
N ARG A 536 2.24 -45.21 33.13
CA ARG A 536 2.10 -44.64 34.49
C ARG A 536 3.27 -45.00 35.38
N GLY A 537 3.90 -44.02 36.07
CA GLY A 537 5.02 -44.20 37.00
C GLY A 537 6.40 -44.31 36.33
N GLY A 538 6.50 -44.04 35.02
CA GLY A 538 7.78 -43.96 34.30
C GLY A 538 8.64 -42.79 34.77
N LYS A 539 9.95 -42.82 34.45
CA LYS A 539 10.86 -41.68 34.56
C LYS A 539 10.67 -40.84 33.28
N GLY A 540 10.21 -39.59 33.39
CA GLY A 540 10.00 -38.72 32.24
C GLY A 540 11.22 -38.54 31.36
N VAL A 541 11.00 -37.99 30.20
CA VAL A 541 12.03 -37.64 29.23
C VAL A 541 12.28 -36.10 29.31
N ARG A 542 13.55 -35.68 29.32
CA ARG A 542 13.88 -34.25 29.33
C ARG A 542 13.41 -33.57 28.06
N ALA A 543 12.58 -32.55 28.24
CA ALA A 543 12.03 -31.73 27.13
C ALA A 543 12.97 -30.60 26.69
N ALA A 544 13.85 -30.12 27.57
CA ALA A 544 14.81 -29.08 27.27
C ALA A 544 16.01 -29.12 28.21
N THR A 545 17.18 -28.67 27.75
CA THR A 545 18.35 -28.40 28.59
C THR A 545 18.27 -26.92 28.99
N LEU A 546 17.73 -26.67 30.18
CA LEU A 546 17.51 -25.33 30.72
C LEU A 546 18.64 -24.96 31.71
N ARG A 547 18.80 -23.64 32.00
CA ARG A 547 19.69 -23.18 33.09
C ARG A 547 19.02 -23.52 34.44
N ASP A 548 19.79 -23.55 35.51
CA ASP A 548 19.36 -23.98 36.84
C ASP A 548 18.11 -23.29 37.42
N GLU A 549 17.65 -22.17 36.81
CA GLU A 549 16.50 -21.40 37.27
C GLU A 549 15.36 -21.27 36.20
N ASP A 550 15.48 -21.89 34.98
CA ASP A 550 14.48 -21.85 33.93
C ASP A 550 13.70 -23.16 33.84
N TYR A 551 12.39 -23.15 33.62
CA TYR A 551 11.50 -24.29 33.50
C TYR A 551 10.44 -24.06 32.44
N VAL A 552 9.84 -25.11 31.92
CA VAL A 552 8.76 -25.03 30.95
C VAL A 552 7.46 -24.59 31.64
N GLU A 553 6.93 -23.44 31.29
CA GLU A 553 5.73 -22.85 31.90
C GLU A 553 4.46 -23.21 31.11
N THR A 554 4.52 -23.18 29.79
CA THR A 554 3.37 -23.45 28.93
C THR A 554 3.73 -24.49 27.87
N VAL A 555 2.82 -25.47 27.70
CA VAL A 555 2.90 -26.50 26.66
C VAL A 555 1.52 -26.64 26.03
N PHE A 556 1.42 -26.64 24.71
CA PHE A 556 0.18 -26.95 24.00
C PHE A 556 0.53 -27.51 22.61
N THR A 557 -0.44 -28.21 22.01
CA THR A 557 -0.35 -28.75 20.66
C THR A 557 -1.16 -27.88 19.71
N ALA A 558 -0.62 -27.56 18.53
CA ALA A 558 -1.29 -26.80 17.48
C ALA A 558 -0.68 -27.11 16.12
N SER A 559 -1.42 -26.84 15.06
CA SER A 559 -0.92 -26.91 13.68
C SER A 559 0.11 -25.80 13.40
N THR A 560 1.08 -26.09 12.54
CA THR A 560 1.99 -25.07 11.99
C THR A 560 1.23 -23.92 11.33
N HIS A 561 0.03 -24.17 10.80
CA HIS A 561 -0.80 -23.19 10.10
C HIS A 561 -1.72 -22.37 11.01
N ASP A 562 -1.84 -22.70 12.29
CA ASP A 562 -2.65 -21.95 13.24
C ASP A 562 -2.03 -20.58 13.57
N TYR A 563 -2.87 -19.62 13.89
CA TYR A 563 -2.43 -18.40 14.56
C TYR A 563 -2.20 -18.70 16.04
N ILE A 564 -1.04 -18.32 16.53
CA ILE A 564 -0.72 -18.35 17.95
C ILE A 564 -0.93 -16.94 18.50
N LEU A 565 -1.87 -16.81 19.44
CA LEU A 565 -2.14 -15.61 20.20
C LEU A 565 -1.36 -15.66 21.49
N PHE A 566 -0.62 -14.61 21.78
CA PHE A 566 0.16 -14.46 23.00
C PHE A 566 -0.49 -13.39 23.85
N PHE A 567 -0.94 -13.75 25.03
CA PHE A 567 -1.51 -12.83 26.02
C PHE A 567 -0.51 -12.57 27.13
N THR A 568 -0.29 -11.32 27.47
CA THR A 568 0.68 -10.93 28.47
C THR A 568 0.05 -10.68 29.82
N ASP A 569 0.88 -10.70 30.85
CA ASP A 569 0.53 -10.34 32.24
C ASP A 569 -0.06 -8.93 32.38
N ARG A 570 0.20 -8.05 31.39
CA ARG A 570 -0.37 -6.69 31.28
C ARG A 570 -1.65 -6.61 30.45
N GLY A 571 -2.22 -7.76 30.07
CA GLY A 571 -3.47 -7.82 29.31
C GLY A 571 -3.36 -7.39 27.83
N ARG A 572 -2.17 -7.46 27.24
CA ARG A 572 -1.95 -7.24 25.79
C ARG A 572 -2.01 -8.56 25.02
N CYS A 573 -2.38 -8.48 23.75
CA CYS A 573 -2.41 -9.62 22.85
C CYS A 573 -1.54 -9.38 21.62
N TYR A 574 -0.71 -10.36 21.25
CA TYR A 574 0.09 -10.44 20.04
C TYR A 574 -0.30 -11.66 19.21
N ARG A 575 -0.05 -11.63 17.90
CA ARG A 575 -0.40 -12.73 16.99
C ARG A 575 0.75 -13.12 16.08
N LYS A 576 1.02 -14.41 15.94
CA LYS A 576 1.97 -15.00 14.97
C LYS A 576 1.40 -16.30 14.41
N LYS A 577 1.85 -16.70 13.21
CA LYS A 577 1.59 -18.04 12.66
C LYS A 577 2.53 -19.06 13.30
N GLY A 578 2.03 -20.28 13.50
CA GLY A 578 2.78 -21.37 14.16
C GLY A 578 4.10 -21.69 13.46
N TYR A 579 4.10 -21.74 12.12
CA TYR A 579 5.32 -22.00 11.33
C TYR A 579 6.41 -20.93 11.48
N LEU A 580 6.09 -19.73 11.95
CA LEU A 580 7.09 -18.69 12.22
C LEU A 580 7.88 -18.95 13.50
N ILE A 581 7.37 -19.81 14.40
CA ILE A 581 8.09 -20.23 15.61
C ILE A 581 9.14 -21.26 15.21
N PRO A 582 10.43 -21.06 15.56
CA PRO A 582 11.49 -21.94 15.13
C PRO A 582 11.29 -23.38 15.59
N GLU A 583 11.49 -24.30 14.67
CA GLU A 583 11.64 -25.70 14.96
C GLU A 583 12.97 -25.93 15.66
N ALA A 584 12.93 -26.74 16.69
CA ALA A 584 14.12 -27.07 17.45
C ALA A 584 13.99 -28.49 18.02
N GLY A 585 15.07 -29.20 18.08
CA GLY A 585 15.08 -30.54 18.66
C GLY A 585 14.60 -30.52 20.12
N ARG A 586 14.11 -31.66 20.59
CA ARG A 586 13.51 -31.85 21.92
C ARG A 586 14.34 -31.25 23.05
N THR A 587 15.67 -31.43 23.03
CA THR A 587 16.57 -30.94 24.09
C THR A 587 17.08 -29.50 23.89
N ALA A 588 16.82 -28.89 22.76
CA ALA A 588 17.25 -27.54 22.47
C ALA A 588 16.48 -26.49 23.33
N ARG A 589 17.15 -25.39 23.64
CA ARG A 589 16.59 -24.32 24.50
C ARG A 589 15.45 -23.53 23.87
N GLY A 590 15.40 -23.41 22.53
CA GLY A 590 14.50 -22.51 21.81
C GLY A 590 15.07 -21.09 21.70
N VAL A 591 14.24 -20.15 21.23
CA VAL A 591 14.59 -18.76 20.98
C VAL A 591 13.74 -17.86 21.88
N ASN A 592 14.35 -16.78 22.41
CA ASN A 592 13.64 -15.89 23.31
C ASN A 592 12.48 -15.16 22.59
N ILE A 593 11.31 -15.14 23.22
CA ILE A 593 10.06 -14.62 22.67
C ILE A 593 10.12 -13.14 22.30
N VAL A 594 10.97 -12.36 22.95
CA VAL A 594 11.19 -10.94 22.63
C VAL A 594 11.73 -10.73 21.20
N ASN A 595 12.30 -11.78 20.59
CA ASN A 595 12.74 -11.74 19.19
C ASN A 595 11.58 -11.94 18.20
N PHE A 596 10.39 -12.32 18.68
CA PHE A 596 9.22 -12.61 17.86
C PHE A 596 8.12 -11.57 18.02
N ILE A 597 7.89 -11.11 19.25
CA ILE A 597 6.85 -10.15 19.58
C ILE A 597 7.47 -8.96 20.30
N GLN A 598 6.92 -7.78 20.08
CA GLN A 598 7.40 -6.53 20.67
C GLN A 598 6.83 -6.34 22.07
N VAL A 599 7.23 -7.20 23.02
CA VAL A 599 6.87 -7.02 24.44
C VAL A 599 7.65 -5.88 25.07
N GLU A 600 7.01 -5.18 26.01
CA GLU A 600 7.67 -4.12 26.78
C GLU A 600 8.68 -4.73 27.77
N LYS A 601 9.57 -3.89 28.31
CA LYS A 601 10.50 -4.32 29.34
C LYS A 601 9.73 -4.83 30.56
N ASP A 602 10.08 -6.00 31.05
CA ASP A 602 9.44 -6.68 32.21
C ASP A 602 8.00 -7.17 31.96
N GLU A 603 7.53 -7.21 30.72
CA GLU A 603 6.24 -7.81 30.33
C GLU A 603 6.46 -9.31 30.00
N LYS A 604 5.62 -10.20 30.56
CA LYS A 604 5.68 -11.63 30.37
C LYS A 604 4.45 -12.16 29.64
N VAL A 605 4.62 -13.23 28.88
CA VAL A 605 3.49 -13.95 28.28
C VAL A 605 2.91 -14.90 29.31
N SER A 606 1.66 -14.69 29.73
CA SER A 606 0.94 -15.48 30.71
C SER A 606 0.05 -16.55 30.12
N ALA A 607 -0.42 -16.38 28.89
CA ALA A 607 -1.26 -17.35 28.21
C ALA A 607 -0.99 -17.37 26.71
N MET A 608 -1.06 -18.54 26.13
CA MET A 608 -1.01 -18.75 24.68
C MET A 608 -2.22 -19.53 24.21
N LEU A 609 -2.79 -19.13 23.08
CA LEU A 609 -3.95 -19.76 22.47
C LEU A 609 -3.71 -19.93 20.98
N HIS A 610 -4.06 -21.06 20.41
CA HIS A 610 -4.08 -21.24 18.97
C HIS A 610 -5.48 -21.04 18.39
N VAL A 611 -5.55 -20.44 17.22
CA VAL A 611 -6.81 -20.22 16.46
C VAL A 611 -6.53 -20.38 14.99
N ARG A 612 -7.38 -21.11 14.29
CA ARG A 612 -7.27 -21.25 12.84
C ARG A 612 -7.80 -20.01 12.13
N GLU A 613 -8.96 -19.52 12.56
CA GLU A 613 -9.63 -18.35 11.99
C GLU A 613 -10.21 -17.44 13.09
N MET A 614 -10.29 -16.13 12.80
CA MET A 614 -10.89 -15.13 13.67
C MET A 614 -12.37 -14.95 13.31
N ASP A 615 -13.20 -15.93 13.69
CA ASP A 615 -14.63 -15.93 13.41
C ASP A 615 -15.41 -14.93 14.27
N ASP A 616 -16.69 -14.70 13.91
CA ASP A 616 -17.59 -13.80 14.61
C ASP A 616 -18.46 -14.56 15.66
N ASP A 617 -18.49 -15.88 15.60
CA ASP A 617 -19.36 -16.73 16.43
C ASP A 617 -18.64 -17.25 17.68
N SER A 618 -17.32 -17.05 17.78
CA SER A 618 -16.51 -17.47 18.92
C SER A 618 -16.25 -16.35 19.91
N PHE A 619 -16.12 -16.73 21.17
CA PHE A 619 -15.76 -15.84 22.28
C PHE A 619 -14.43 -16.26 22.91
N LEU A 620 -13.80 -15.29 23.58
CA LEU A 620 -12.68 -15.51 24.48
C LEU A 620 -13.13 -15.25 25.91
N VAL A 621 -12.91 -16.24 26.77
CA VAL A 621 -13.14 -16.09 28.20
C VAL A 621 -11.78 -16.00 28.90
N PHE A 622 -11.54 -14.90 29.57
CA PHE A 622 -10.33 -14.59 30.33
C PHE A 622 -10.57 -14.89 31.79
N ALA A 623 -9.59 -15.53 32.44
CA ALA A 623 -9.64 -15.78 33.88
C ALA A 623 -8.36 -15.27 34.55
N THR A 624 -8.50 -14.51 35.65
CA THR A 624 -7.39 -13.96 36.39
C THR A 624 -7.12 -14.69 37.72
N ARG A 625 -5.92 -14.50 38.25
CA ARG A 625 -5.49 -15.10 39.55
C ARG A 625 -6.36 -14.68 40.71
N SER A 626 -6.86 -13.44 40.70
CA SER A 626 -7.77 -12.94 41.74
C SER A 626 -9.20 -13.44 41.59
N GLY A 627 -9.50 -14.26 40.58
CA GLY A 627 -10.84 -14.85 40.37
C GLY A 627 -11.79 -13.99 39.58
N THR A 628 -11.27 -13.01 38.82
CA THR A 628 -12.03 -12.20 37.87
C THR A 628 -12.18 -12.93 36.56
N VAL A 629 -13.33 -12.81 35.87
CA VAL A 629 -13.63 -13.40 34.57
C VAL A 629 -14.17 -12.35 33.63
N LYS A 630 -13.76 -12.44 32.33
CA LYS A 630 -14.24 -11.57 31.28
C LYS A 630 -14.57 -12.39 30.03
N ARG A 631 -15.66 -12.06 29.34
CA ARG A 631 -16.00 -12.64 28.03
C ARG A 631 -15.91 -11.56 26.94
N MET A 632 -15.30 -11.88 25.80
CA MET A 632 -15.11 -10.98 24.67
C MET A 632 -15.27 -11.75 23.35
N ALA A 633 -15.85 -11.14 22.31
CA ALA A 633 -15.90 -11.76 20.98
C ALA A 633 -14.48 -11.91 20.39
N LEU A 634 -14.19 -13.07 19.77
CA LEU A 634 -12.89 -13.35 19.13
C LEU A 634 -12.59 -12.36 18.00
N SER A 635 -13.60 -11.96 17.25
CA SER A 635 -13.51 -10.97 16.18
C SER A 635 -12.98 -9.60 16.61
N ALA A 636 -13.09 -9.25 17.91
CA ALA A 636 -12.49 -8.04 18.45
C ALA A 636 -10.95 -8.02 18.36
N LEU A 637 -10.33 -9.19 18.13
CA LEU A 637 -8.89 -9.37 17.92
C LEU A 637 -8.51 -9.55 16.43
N ARG A 638 -9.40 -9.34 15.48
CA ARG A 638 -9.14 -9.53 14.05
C ARG A 638 -7.98 -8.65 13.54
N ASN A 639 -7.86 -7.42 14.05
CA ASN A 639 -6.85 -6.44 13.63
C ASN A 639 -5.81 -6.20 14.73
N ILE A 640 -4.89 -7.14 14.93
CA ILE A 640 -3.76 -7.01 15.87
C ILE A 640 -2.58 -6.36 15.13
N ARG A 641 -2.10 -5.22 15.64
CA ARG A 641 -0.89 -4.55 15.15
C ARG A 641 0.36 -5.32 15.60
N THR A 642 1.48 -5.13 14.93
CA THR A 642 2.78 -5.71 15.34
C THR A 642 3.20 -5.33 16.75
N SER A 643 2.80 -4.14 17.22
CA SER A 643 3.00 -3.64 18.60
C SER A 643 2.03 -4.26 19.62
N GLY A 644 1.18 -5.21 19.22
CA GLY A 644 0.14 -5.78 20.05
C GLY A 644 -1.07 -4.85 20.26
N ILE A 645 -2.13 -5.39 20.84
CA ILE A 645 -3.32 -4.63 21.25
C ILE A 645 -3.71 -4.98 22.68
N ARG A 646 -4.39 -4.08 23.38
CA ARG A 646 -4.96 -4.36 24.70
C ARG A 646 -6.17 -5.25 24.55
N ALA A 647 -6.17 -6.39 25.23
CA ALA A 647 -7.28 -7.37 25.26
C ALA A 647 -8.04 -7.35 26.60
N LEU A 648 -7.37 -6.98 27.70
CA LEU A 648 -7.91 -6.96 29.06
C LEU A 648 -7.26 -5.82 29.85
N THR A 649 -8.01 -5.17 30.72
CA THR A 649 -7.50 -4.29 31.77
C THR A 649 -7.47 -5.08 33.09
N LEU A 650 -6.32 -5.14 33.73
CA LEU A 650 -6.14 -5.83 35.01
C LEU A 650 -6.15 -4.84 36.17
N ASP A 651 -6.70 -5.28 37.32
CA ASP A 651 -6.56 -4.55 38.59
C ASP A 651 -5.12 -4.63 39.10
N GLU A 652 -4.73 -3.70 39.96
CA GLU A 652 -3.37 -3.64 40.49
C GLU A 652 -3.02 -4.92 41.27
N GLY A 653 -1.97 -5.62 40.87
CA GLY A 653 -1.50 -6.87 41.46
C GLY A 653 -2.22 -8.14 40.99
N ASP A 654 -3.16 -8.05 40.05
CA ASP A 654 -3.78 -9.23 39.44
C ASP A 654 -3.00 -9.70 38.17
N GLU A 655 -3.10 -10.97 37.88
CA GLU A 655 -2.41 -11.63 36.79
C GLU A 655 -3.41 -12.44 35.94
N LEU A 656 -3.24 -12.42 34.59
CA LEU A 656 -4.01 -13.28 33.70
C LEU A 656 -3.48 -14.73 33.84
N ILE A 657 -4.38 -15.70 34.09
CA ILE A 657 -4.03 -17.12 34.26
C ILE A 657 -4.29 -17.90 32.98
N ASN A 658 -5.50 -17.74 32.42
CA ASN A 658 -5.90 -18.51 31.25
C ASN A 658 -6.83 -17.71 30.34
N VAL A 659 -6.78 -18.07 29.06
CA VAL A 659 -7.71 -17.57 28.04
C VAL A 659 -8.27 -18.78 27.30
N MET A 660 -9.60 -18.89 27.22
CA MET A 660 -10.30 -20.00 26.57
C MET A 660 -11.10 -19.49 25.39
N ARG A 661 -11.14 -20.25 24.31
CA ARG A 661 -12.05 -20.03 23.20
C ARG A 661 -13.35 -20.78 23.45
N THR A 662 -14.50 -20.11 23.34
CA THR A 662 -15.82 -20.66 23.55
C THR A 662 -16.79 -20.33 22.41
N ASP A 663 -17.90 -21.02 22.33
CA ASP A 663 -19.00 -20.81 21.37
C ASP A 663 -20.15 -19.94 21.92
N GLY A 664 -20.05 -19.49 23.17
CA GLY A 664 -21.06 -18.64 23.83
C GLY A 664 -22.03 -19.38 24.74
N GLU A 665 -22.01 -20.71 24.77
CA GLU A 665 -22.94 -21.56 25.53
C GLU A 665 -22.23 -22.53 26.50
N GLN A 666 -20.94 -22.38 26.73
CA GLN A 666 -20.13 -23.28 27.53
C GLN A 666 -20.26 -23.05 29.04
N ASN A 667 -19.96 -24.09 29.82
CA ASN A 667 -19.78 -23.99 31.26
C ASN A 667 -18.29 -23.76 31.58
N ILE A 668 -18.00 -22.80 32.44
CA ILE A 668 -16.64 -22.44 32.84
C ILE A 668 -16.39 -22.96 34.24
N LEU A 669 -15.34 -23.78 34.38
CA LEU A 669 -14.83 -24.29 35.66
C LEU A 669 -13.64 -23.44 36.05
N MET A 670 -13.65 -22.87 37.27
CA MET A 670 -12.49 -22.21 37.89
C MET A 670 -12.11 -22.98 39.17
N ALA A 671 -10.84 -23.29 39.30
CA ALA A 671 -10.34 -24.05 40.44
C ALA A 671 -9.22 -23.31 41.18
N THR A 672 -9.14 -23.45 42.50
CA THR A 672 -8.22 -22.70 43.37
C THR A 672 -7.10 -23.59 43.93
N HIS A 673 -6.00 -22.95 44.31
CA HIS A 673 -4.84 -23.55 44.93
C HIS A 673 -5.17 -24.33 46.19
N ASN A 674 -6.11 -23.81 47.01
CA ASN A 674 -6.58 -24.44 48.23
C ASN A 674 -7.72 -25.46 48.02
N GLY A 675 -7.89 -25.93 46.75
CA GLY A 675 -8.74 -27.06 46.43
C GLY A 675 -10.23 -26.80 46.40
N GLN A 676 -10.66 -25.53 46.14
CA GLN A 676 -12.03 -25.20 45.80
C GLN A 676 -12.23 -25.13 44.27
N ALA A 677 -13.45 -25.31 43.79
CA ALA A 677 -13.81 -25.06 42.39
C ALA A 677 -15.24 -24.56 42.26
N ILE A 678 -15.51 -23.74 41.27
CA ILE A 678 -16.82 -23.29 40.85
C ILE A 678 -17.03 -23.58 39.39
N CYS A 679 -18.25 -24.06 39.04
CA CYS A 679 -18.65 -24.22 37.65
C CYS A 679 -19.88 -23.35 37.42
N PHE A 680 -19.84 -22.48 36.36
CA PHE A 680 -20.93 -21.56 36.01
C PHE A 680 -21.07 -21.44 34.53
N ALA A 681 -22.27 -21.08 34.04
CA ALA A 681 -22.50 -20.86 32.60
C ALA A 681 -21.79 -19.56 32.14
N GLU A 682 -21.12 -19.62 30.98
CA GLU A 682 -20.47 -18.43 30.42
C GLU A 682 -21.47 -17.31 30.07
N THR A 683 -22.75 -17.63 29.87
CA THR A 683 -23.85 -16.68 29.68
C THR A 683 -24.07 -15.79 30.88
N ASP A 684 -23.67 -16.19 32.09
CA ASP A 684 -23.64 -15.32 33.29
C ASP A 684 -22.64 -14.17 33.14
N VAL A 685 -21.70 -14.26 32.20
CA VAL A 685 -20.71 -13.24 31.89
C VAL A 685 -21.10 -12.54 30.60
N ARG A 686 -21.63 -11.31 30.69
CA ARG A 686 -21.98 -10.53 29.48
C ARG A 686 -20.74 -10.28 28.61
N PRO A 687 -20.87 -10.27 27.27
CA PRO A 687 -19.78 -9.86 26.40
C PRO A 687 -19.33 -8.42 26.69
N MET A 688 -18.02 -8.19 26.73
CA MET A 688 -17.42 -6.89 27.09
C MET A 688 -16.37 -6.48 26.06
N GLY A 689 -16.16 -5.17 25.92
CA GLY A 689 -15.11 -4.62 25.06
C GLY A 689 -13.70 -4.89 25.59
N ARG A 690 -12.69 -4.67 24.74
CA ARG A 690 -11.27 -4.95 25.04
C ARG A 690 -10.74 -4.30 26.32
N GLU A 691 -11.19 -3.09 26.64
CA GLU A 691 -10.69 -2.30 27.78
C GLU A 691 -11.38 -2.59 29.11
N ALA A 692 -12.34 -3.50 29.14
CA ALA A 692 -13.04 -3.84 30.38
C ALA A 692 -12.18 -4.72 31.28
N VAL A 693 -12.33 -4.54 32.62
CA VAL A 693 -11.64 -5.34 33.64
C VAL A 693 -12.27 -6.73 33.76
N GLY A 694 -13.59 -6.84 33.70
CA GLY A 694 -14.30 -8.09 33.88
C GLY A 694 -15.25 -8.03 35.10
N VAL A 695 -15.68 -9.21 35.55
CA VAL A 695 -16.59 -9.41 36.68
C VAL A 695 -16.08 -10.55 37.56
N ARG A 696 -16.51 -10.61 38.80
CA ARG A 696 -16.12 -11.69 39.73
C ARG A 696 -16.64 -13.05 39.26
N GLY A 697 -15.71 -14.01 39.01
CA GLY A 697 -16.01 -15.41 38.71
C GLY A 697 -16.17 -16.27 39.93
N ILE A 698 -15.19 -16.21 40.85
CA ILE A 698 -15.18 -16.94 42.14
C ILE A 698 -14.85 -16.01 43.30
N ARG A 699 -15.41 -16.31 44.48
CA ARG A 699 -15.05 -15.62 45.75
C ARG A 699 -13.94 -16.42 46.43
N LEU A 700 -12.76 -15.87 46.47
CA LEU A 700 -11.58 -16.45 47.09
C LEU A 700 -11.58 -16.21 48.62
N LYS A 701 -10.95 -17.11 49.37
CA LYS A 701 -10.56 -16.90 50.77
C LYS A 701 -9.22 -16.19 50.85
N ASP A 702 -8.92 -15.62 52.03
CA ASP A 702 -7.64 -14.94 52.22
C ASP A 702 -6.45 -15.91 51.98
N GLY A 703 -5.52 -15.51 51.13
CA GLY A 703 -4.34 -16.30 50.77
C GLY A 703 -4.59 -17.40 49.74
N ASP A 704 -5.79 -17.48 49.10
CA ASP A 704 -6.10 -18.39 48.01
C ASP A 704 -6.07 -17.67 46.66
N TRP A 705 -5.82 -18.39 45.59
CA TRP A 705 -5.82 -17.89 44.21
C TRP A 705 -6.28 -18.96 43.22
N VAL A 706 -6.69 -18.55 42.05
CA VAL A 706 -7.10 -19.48 40.98
C VAL A 706 -5.86 -20.05 40.29
N VAL A 707 -5.83 -21.40 40.18
CA VAL A 707 -4.71 -22.15 39.51
C VAL A 707 -5.08 -22.66 38.13
N GLY A 708 -6.34 -22.60 37.75
CA GLY A 708 -6.80 -23.05 36.47
C GLY A 708 -8.25 -22.64 36.20
N ALA A 709 -8.54 -22.36 34.95
CA ALA A 709 -9.89 -22.16 34.45
C ALA A 709 -10.04 -22.89 33.13
N GLU A 710 -11.09 -23.70 32.98
CA GLU A 710 -11.29 -24.60 31.84
C GLU A 710 -12.76 -24.65 31.44
N ILE A 711 -13.04 -25.08 30.20
CA ILE A 711 -14.38 -25.37 29.73
C ILE A 711 -14.82 -26.73 30.29
N ALA A 712 -15.89 -26.77 31.07
CA ALA A 712 -16.43 -28.00 31.65
C ALA A 712 -17.36 -28.69 30.62
N GLN A 713 -16.85 -29.68 29.89
CA GLN A 713 -17.66 -30.52 28.99
C GLN A 713 -18.41 -31.58 29.78
N PRO A 714 -19.70 -31.87 29.50
CA PRO A 714 -20.52 -32.82 30.28
C PRO A 714 -19.94 -34.24 30.38
N ASP A 715 -19.34 -34.73 29.28
CA ASP A 715 -18.81 -36.07 29.14
C ASP A 715 -17.31 -36.21 29.47
N ALA A 716 -16.70 -35.13 29.96
CA ALA A 716 -15.29 -35.09 30.30
C ALA A 716 -15.07 -35.19 31.81
N SER A 717 -13.83 -35.45 32.21
CA SER A 717 -13.40 -35.50 33.60
C SER A 717 -12.47 -34.34 33.93
N VAL A 718 -12.61 -33.78 35.12
CA VAL A 718 -11.73 -32.74 35.66
C VAL A 718 -10.50 -33.43 36.28
N LEU A 719 -9.37 -33.31 35.64
CA LEU A 719 -8.07 -33.73 36.13
C LEU A 719 -7.50 -32.67 37.07
N SER A 720 -7.25 -33.00 38.28
CA SER A 720 -6.60 -32.14 39.27
C SER A 720 -5.29 -32.76 39.71
N ILE A 721 -4.20 -32.00 39.58
CA ILE A 721 -2.84 -32.47 39.96
C ILE A 721 -2.26 -31.52 41.01
N THR A 722 -1.64 -32.08 42.05
CA THR A 722 -1.04 -31.31 43.13
C THR A 722 0.46 -31.10 42.92
N GLU A 723 1.04 -30.10 43.59
CA GLU A 723 2.47 -29.80 43.55
C GLU A 723 3.37 -31.00 43.85
N ARG A 724 2.90 -31.96 44.66
CA ARG A 724 3.69 -33.18 45.02
C ARG A 724 3.43 -34.39 44.11
N GLY A 725 2.83 -34.16 42.92
CA GLY A 725 2.64 -35.17 41.87
C GLY A 725 1.54 -36.19 42.17
N TYR A 726 0.57 -35.83 43.04
CA TYR A 726 -0.66 -36.61 43.23
C TYR A 726 -1.75 -36.03 42.35
N GLY A 727 -2.65 -36.85 41.83
CA GLY A 727 -3.73 -36.36 40.99
C GLY A 727 -4.84 -37.38 40.86
N LYS A 728 -5.94 -36.90 40.29
CA LYS A 728 -7.15 -37.68 40.04
C LYS A 728 -7.97 -37.07 38.93
N ARG A 729 -8.82 -37.88 38.31
CA ARG A 729 -9.91 -37.43 37.47
C ARG A 729 -11.22 -37.43 38.27
N THR A 730 -12.09 -36.48 38.03
CA THR A 730 -13.43 -36.42 38.61
C THR A 730 -14.42 -36.03 37.52
N PRO A 731 -15.54 -36.75 37.33
CA PRO A 731 -16.52 -36.41 36.28
C PRO A 731 -16.94 -34.93 36.39
N ALA A 732 -16.97 -34.22 35.25
CA ALA A 732 -17.33 -32.81 35.21
C ALA A 732 -18.76 -32.55 35.76
N SER A 733 -19.65 -33.52 35.60
CA SER A 733 -21.02 -33.53 36.16
C SER A 733 -21.08 -33.37 37.67
N GLU A 734 -20.06 -33.82 38.41
CA GLU A 734 -19.99 -33.61 39.87
C GLU A 734 -19.84 -32.15 40.31
N TYR A 735 -19.46 -31.23 39.38
CA TYR A 735 -19.30 -29.81 39.66
C TYR A 735 -20.57 -29.00 39.33
N ILE A 736 -21.60 -29.66 38.78
CA ILE A 736 -22.92 -29.13 38.52
C ILE A 736 -23.81 -29.47 39.71
N ARG A 737 -24.41 -28.44 40.35
CA ARG A 737 -25.19 -28.65 41.56
C ARG A 737 -26.55 -29.27 41.25
N GLY A 738 -26.81 -30.48 41.74
CA GLY A 738 -28.08 -31.17 41.48
C GLY A 738 -28.20 -31.85 40.11
N GLY A 739 -27.15 -31.79 39.27
CA GLY A 739 -27.10 -32.49 37.97
C GLY A 739 -27.80 -31.82 36.80
N GLU A 740 -28.48 -30.69 37.01
CA GLU A 740 -29.27 -30.02 35.98
C GLU A 740 -28.77 -28.61 35.56
N GLU A 741 -28.31 -27.79 36.54
CA GLU A 741 -27.83 -26.45 36.27
C GLU A 741 -26.52 -26.12 36.97
N PRO A 742 -25.57 -25.39 36.34
CA PRO A 742 -24.36 -24.93 37.00
C PRO A 742 -24.64 -23.87 38.04
N GLN A 743 -23.66 -23.59 38.92
CA GLN A 743 -23.78 -22.50 39.91
C GLN A 743 -23.70 -21.14 39.21
N HIS A 744 -24.30 -20.10 39.82
CA HIS A 744 -24.03 -18.74 39.36
C HIS A 744 -22.63 -18.29 39.76
N ARG A 745 -21.95 -17.51 38.87
CA ARG A 745 -20.63 -16.95 39.15
C ARG A 745 -20.58 -16.10 40.43
N GLY A 746 -19.39 -15.94 40.97
CA GLY A 746 -19.15 -15.07 42.15
C GLY A 746 -19.44 -15.74 43.51
N GLY A 747 -19.80 -17.04 43.50
CA GLY A 747 -19.89 -17.87 44.70
C GLY A 747 -18.53 -18.31 45.24
N SER A 748 -18.52 -18.99 46.40
CA SER A 748 -17.31 -19.55 47.04
C SER A 748 -16.92 -20.92 46.49
N GLY A 749 -17.71 -21.46 45.53
CA GLY A 749 -17.47 -22.79 44.95
C GLY A 749 -17.75 -23.95 45.91
N MET A 750 -17.26 -25.14 45.53
CA MET A 750 -17.34 -26.39 46.23
C MET A 750 -15.96 -27.03 46.33
N LYS A 751 -15.81 -28.01 47.28
CA LYS A 751 -14.51 -28.72 47.47
C LYS A 751 -14.19 -29.54 46.23
N ASN A 752 -13.03 -29.28 45.64
CA ASN A 752 -12.47 -29.98 44.50
C ASN A 752 -11.46 -31.05 44.93
N TYR A 753 -10.59 -30.73 45.85
CA TYR A 753 -9.49 -31.62 46.27
C TYR A 753 -9.36 -31.67 47.81
N ASN A 754 -9.02 -32.83 48.35
CA ASN A 754 -8.71 -32.96 49.78
C ASN A 754 -7.20 -32.83 49.97
N ILE A 755 -6.75 -31.63 50.28
CA ILE A 755 -5.33 -31.29 50.46
C ILE A 755 -4.87 -31.80 51.82
N THR A 756 -3.70 -32.46 51.83
CA THR A 756 -3.01 -32.95 53.00
C THR A 756 -1.50 -32.68 52.89
N ASP A 757 -0.74 -32.78 53.97
CA ASP A 757 0.72 -32.65 53.95
C ASP A 757 1.40 -33.60 52.97
N LYS A 758 0.78 -34.76 52.66
CA LYS A 758 1.29 -35.70 51.68
C LYS A 758 1.10 -35.27 50.26
N THR A 759 -0.02 -34.69 49.92
CA THR A 759 -0.38 -34.32 48.54
C THR A 759 0.07 -32.94 48.16
N GLY A 760 0.20 -32.04 49.11
CA GLY A 760 0.43 -30.62 48.81
C GLY A 760 -0.83 -29.94 48.20
N PRO A 761 -0.79 -28.62 47.94
CA PRO A 761 -1.85 -27.87 47.30
C PRO A 761 -1.99 -28.24 45.80
N VAL A 762 -3.10 -27.78 45.20
CA VAL A 762 -3.37 -28.03 43.77
C VAL A 762 -2.45 -27.12 42.92
N ALA A 763 -1.68 -27.74 42.02
CA ALA A 763 -0.81 -27.04 41.09
C ALA A 763 -1.50 -26.68 39.76
N ALA A 764 -2.30 -27.62 39.21
CA ALA A 764 -2.98 -27.41 37.94
C ALA A 764 -4.29 -28.20 37.87
N VAL A 765 -5.23 -27.67 37.08
CA VAL A 765 -6.51 -28.32 36.76
C VAL A 765 -6.73 -28.26 35.26
N LYS A 766 -7.14 -29.38 34.64
CA LYS A 766 -7.49 -29.52 33.22
C LYS A 766 -8.78 -30.33 33.08
N VAL A 767 -9.53 -30.06 32.03
CA VAL A 767 -10.65 -30.93 31.64
C VAL A 767 -10.12 -31.90 30.57
N VAL A 768 -10.33 -33.20 30.76
CA VAL A 768 -9.75 -34.28 29.93
C VAL A 768 -10.81 -35.28 29.50
N GLN A 769 -10.63 -35.86 28.32
CA GLN A 769 -11.36 -37.02 27.83
C GLN A 769 -10.52 -38.31 27.95
N ASP A 770 -11.11 -39.49 27.87
CA ASP A 770 -10.42 -40.77 27.91
C ASP A 770 -9.46 -40.99 26.70
N SER A 771 -9.75 -40.28 25.59
CA SER A 771 -8.92 -40.29 24.37
C SER A 771 -7.66 -39.46 24.48
N ASP A 772 -7.58 -38.56 25.48
CA ASP A 772 -6.50 -37.57 25.55
C ASP A 772 -5.24 -38.18 26.17
N ASP A 773 -4.08 -37.64 25.74
CA ASP A 773 -2.82 -37.83 26.43
C ASP A 773 -2.48 -36.59 27.26
N VAL A 774 -1.96 -36.81 28.45
CA VAL A 774 -1.63 -35.77 29.43
C VAL A 774 -0.12 -35.64 29.54
N LEU A 775 0.37 -34.41 29.40
CA LEU A 775 1.75 -34.01 29.68
C LEU A 775 1.83 -33.36 31.06
N VAL A 776 2.55 -33.92 31.99
CA VAL A 776 2.78 -33.33 33.33
C VAL A 776 4.22 -32.82 33.39
N VAL A 777 4.36 -31.57 33.77
CA VAL A 777 5.65 -30.85 33.76
C VAL A 777 6.04 -30.49 35.18
N SER A 778 7.30 -30.75 35.55
CA SER A 778 7.89 -30.35 36.84
C SER A 778 8.91 -29.20 36.66
N ASP A 779 9.19 -28.49 37.75
CA ASP A 779 10.10 -27.32 37.77
C ASP A 779 11.57 -27.70 37.49
N ASP A 780 11.94 -29.00 37.65
CA ASP A 780 13.26 -29.50 37.23
C ASP A 780 13.35 -29.88 35.74
N GLY A 781 12.32 -29.54 34.93
CA GLY A 781 12.29 -29.73 33.49
C GLY A 781 11.96 -31.19 33.05
N VAL A 782 11.46 -32.02 33.94
CA VAL A 782 11.02 -33.41 33.61
C VAL A 782 9.57 -33.35 33.10
N ILE A 783 9.31 -33.96 31.92
CA ILE A 783 7.97 -34.13 31.35
C ILE A 783 7.60 -35.59 31.29
N ILE A 784 6.41 -35.96 31.76
CA ILE A 784 5.81 -37.30 31.61
C ILE A 784 4.60 -37.18 30.70
N ARG A 785 4.51 -38.02 29.68
CA ARG A 785 3.31 -38.26 28.87
C ARG A 785 2.60 -39.53 29.31
N MET A 786 1.29 -39.46 29.53
CA MET A 786 0.47 -40.59 29.93
C MET A 786 -0.95 -40.49 29.38
N GLU A 787 -1.59 -41.63 29.15
CA GLU A 787 -3.00 -41.66 28.75
C GLU A 787 -3.89 -41.16 29.90
N ALA A 788 -4.82 -40.26 29.61
CA ALA A 788 -5.80 -39.77 30.59
C ALA A 788 -6.62 -40.88 31.19
N ALA A 789 -7.05 -41.87 30.38
CA ALA A 789 -7.76 -43.08 30.82
C ALA A 789 -6.99 -43.89 31.89
N GLY A 790 -5.64 -43.79 31.91
CA GLY A 790 -4.82 -44.47 32.93
C GLY A 790 -4.85 -43.81 34.33
N ILE A 791 -5.43 -42.60 34.46
CA ILE A 791 -5.52 -41.88 35.73
C ILE A 791 -6.84 -42.28 36.43
N SER A 792 -6.78 -42.59 37.69
CA SER A 792 -7.94 -43.04 38.45
C SER A 792 -9.02 -42.00 38.54
N GLU A 793 -10.27 -42.37 38.24
CA GLU A 793 -11.45 -41.55 38.43
C GLU A 793 -11.94 -41.66 39.89
N LEU A 794 -12.06 -40.53 40.56
CA LEU A 794 -12.35 -40.44 41.97
C LEU A 794 -13.23 -39.23 42.26
N GLY A 795 -14.08 -39.31 43.31
CA GLY A 795 -14.95 -38.20 43.70
C GLY A 795 -14.17 -36.94 44.15
N ARG A 796 -14.84 -35.79 44.15
CA ARG A 796 -14.26 -34.43 44.38
C ARG A 796 -13.44 -34.32 45.67
N ALA A 797 -13.94 -34.83 46.78
CA ALA A 797 -13.36 -34.66 48.11
C ALA A 797 -12.24 -35.70 48.46
N THR A 798 -11.62 -36.32 47.47
CA THR A 798 -10.58 -37.33 47.65
C THR A 798 -9.16 -36.76 47.47
N GLN A 799 -8.13 -37.56 47.92
CA GLN A 799 -6.71 -37.17 47.89
C GLN A 799 -5.97 -37.53 46.58
N GLY A 800 -6.66 -38.23 45.66
CA GLY A 800 -6.03 -38.72 44.44
C GLY A 800 -5.00 -39.82 44.63
N VAL A 801 -4.30 -40.19 43.55
CA VAL A 801 -3.23 -41.20 43.47
C VAL A 801 -1.94 -40.54 43.03
N ARG A 802 -0.79 -41.21 43.24
CA ARG A 802 0.50 -40.70 42.78
C ARG A 802 0.59 -40.88 41.25
N ILE A 803 0.69 -39.77 40.54
CA ILE A 803 0.81 -39.70 39.07
C ILE A 803 2.27 -39.64 38.65
N MET A 804 3.05 -38.79 39.31
CA MET A 804 4.45 -38.56 39.00
C MET A 804 5.32 -38.74 40.24
N ARG A 805 6.51 -39.35 40.08
CA ARG A 805 7.57 -39.35 41.08
C ARG A 805 8.51 -38.20 40.81
N LEU A 806 8.52 -37.24 41.72
CA LEU A 806 9.36 -36.05 41.66
C LEU A 806 10.70 -36.32 42.34
N SER A 807 11.73 -35.59 41.89
CA SER A 807 13.02 -35.47 42.59
C SER A 807 12.84 -34.76 43.93
N GLU A 808 13.84 -34.87 44.83
CA GLU A 808 13.76 -34.17 46.10
C GLU A 808 13.73 -32.64 45.91
N GLY A 809 12.70 -32.01 46.43
CA GLY A 809 12.46 -30.56 46.28
C GLY A 809 11.75 -30.12 44.99
N ALA A 810 11.57 -31.00 44.00
CA ALA A 810 10.87 -30.64 42.76
C ALA A 810 9.34 -30.64 42.93
N ARG A 811 8.65 -29.79 42.14
CA ARG A 811 7.20 -29.60 42.16
C ARG A 811 6.63 -29.69 40.76
N VAL A 812 5.37 -30.18 40.67
CA VAL A 812 4.60 -29.99 39.43
C VAL A 812 4.17 -28.54 39.27
N ILE A 813 4.40 -28.00 38.09
CA ILE A 813 4.10 -26.59 37.77
C ILE A 813 3.07 -26.44 36.66
N SER A 814 2.95 -27.38 35.72
CA SER A 814 2.04 -27.29 34.60
C SER A 814 1.53 -28.64 34.13
N VAL A 815 0.36 -28.61 33.50
CA VAL A 815 -0.26 -29.77 32.83
C VAL A 815 -0.80 -29.35 31.49
N ALA A 816 -0.47 -30.08 30.42
CA ALA A 816 -0.96 -29.83 29.06
C ALA A 816 -1.62 -31.10 28.49
N LEU A 817 -2.48 -30.94 27.52
CA LEU A 817 -3.14 -31.99 26.76
C LEU A 817 -2.53 -32.12 25.38
N THR A 818 -2.48 -33.35 24.83
CA THR A 818 -2.09 -33.58 23.45
C THR A 818 -2.99 -34.68 22.87
N ASP A 819 -3.24 -34.64 21.57
CA ASP A 819 -4.00 -35.67 20.87
C ASP A 819 -3.22 -36.99 20.89
N ARG A 820 -3.97 -38.09 20.89
CA ARG A 820 -3.38 -39.42 20.81
C ARG A 820 -2.83 -39.65 19.40
N ALA A 821 -1.54 -39.95 19.26
CA ALA A 821 -0.97 -40.37 17.98
C ALA A 821 -1.64 -41.69 17.58
N GLU A 822 -2.29 -41.75 16.43
CA GLU A 822 -2.78 -43.00 15.84
C GLU A 822 -1.60 -43.94 15.66
N SER A 823 -1.59 -45.07 16.36
CA SER A 823 -0.63 -46.16 16.13
C SER A 823 -0.99 -46.75 14.75
N GLU A 824 -0.10 -46.64 13.76
CA GLU A 824 -0.14 -47.49 12.59
C GLU A 824 -0.04 -48.95 13.07
N ASP A 825 -1.13 -49.68 13.01
CA ASP A 825 -1.14 -51.12 13.10
C ASP A 825 -0.34 -51.70 11.92
N ALA A 826 0.91 -52.05 12.15
CA ALA A 826 1.68 -52.85 11.20
C ALA A 826 0.93 -54.16 11.00
N PRO A 827 0.58 -54.59 9.77
CA PRO A 827 -0.03 -55.87 9.53
C PRO A 827 0.92 -56.99 10.00
N ALA A 828 0.41 -57.83 10.87
CA ALA A 828 1.13 -59.06 11.31
C ALA A 828 1.49 -59.90 10.10
N GLY A 829 2.79 -59.94 9.77
CA GLY A 829 3.33 -60.84 8.78
C GLY A 829 3.09 -62.28 9.22
N GLU A 830 2.28 -63.01 8.45
CA GLU A 830 2.18 -64.47 8.52
C GLU A 830 3.55 -65.07 8.25
N SER A 831 4.03 -65.79 9.24
CA SER A 831 5.17 -66.70 9.08
C SER A 831 4.66 -67.98 8.42
N GLU A 832 4.99 -68.24 7.19
CA GLU A 832 5.02 -69.58 6.62
C GLU A 832 6.45 -70.14 6.61
N ALA A 833 6.50 -71.32 7.03
CA ALA A 833 7.50 -72.41 7.21
C ALA A 833 8.84 -72.36 6.42
#